data_f856cbade5270b8aa1fddd99f2efa771
#
_entry.id   f856cbade5270b8aa1fddd99f2efa771
#
_cell.length_a   1.000
_cell.length_b   1.000
_cell.length_c   1.000
_cell.angle_alpha   90.00
_cell.angle_beta   90.00
_cell.angle_gamma   90.00
#
_symmetry.space_group_name_H-M   'P 1'
#
loop_
_entity.id
_entity.type
_entity.pdbx_description
1 polymer ?
#
loop_
_entity_poly.entity_id
_entity_poly.type
_entity_poly.pdbx_seq_one_letter_code
_entity_poly.pdbx_strand_id
1 'polypeptide(L)'
;MEQVAKFSFPSELTSSPSGEKIAWAMNEQGKRNIYFAEGPDFLPKKMTPFMNDDGQEISSLQFSPDGNWLVFVRGGDHGGGNASSTVNAENLTLLPKVEIWKINLSTGVLTQVMEADSPVVGFPARLIFLKGGQIWETDLNSAEKPKQLFEVKGTVNGMQFSPDGKQLAFTVNRGSHSILGVFKDSATPIRWMEASFHRDSNPQWSPDGKSIAFIRTLGGKGAAFPLLEPRHNPWEIWVADLATGKGKELWKSPETLRGSYYNPFLTFATADKIIFESYQDGWQHLYSLSLSDQKVTALTPGNYMVEQIKLSADSKKLTFSANTGDSPQDLDRRHIGSIDLAYNKLNWETSGTGIEAYPVWVGNTGKMAFFSATAQRSHLIALKEGANTKLLQEDLIPSDFPQKSLVTPRQVSFRAPDGTTVYGQIFEKEGGAAKKPGVIFAHGGPQRQMLLGWSYMDYYSNTYSINQYLAELGFVVLSVNYRLGIGYGYEFHRPANGYHQGAVEYQDIKAGGEYLANLAQVNGDKIGIYGGSYGGFLTSLALARDSDLFKVGVDIHGVHDLDGRYDLPETYEVAPDYEKAKKVAWESSPISDLASWTSPVLFIHSDDDRNVNVSQTADLIRRFEELKMPYESILIPGDTHHWMKWENMVRVDQATADFLKKHLMD
;
A
#
# COMPACT_ATOMS: atom_id res chain seq x y z
N MET A 1 20.29 -16.02 4.84
CA MET A 1 19.40 -14.88 4.52
C MET A 1 19.62 -14.35 3.10
N GLU A 2 20.82 -13.96 2.71
CA GLU A 2 21.13 -13.34 1.42
C GLU A 2 20.55 -14.06 0.19
N GLN A 3 20.63 -15.39 0.11
CA GLN A 3 20.08 -16.14 -1.03
C GLN A 3 18.56 -16.00 -1.20
N VAL A 4 17.80 -16.03 -0.11
CA VAL A 4 16.34 -15.89 -0.17
C VAL A 4 15.92 -14.43 -0.40
N ALA A 5 16.75 -13.46 -0.01
CA ALA A 5 16.55 -12.03 -0.27
C ALA A 5 16.87 -11.62 -1.72
N LYS A 6 17.43 -12.51 -2.55
CA LYS A 6 17.71 -12.24 -3.98
C LYS A 6 16.48 -12.32 -4.89
N PHE A 7 15.28 -12.36 -4.35
CA PHE A 7 14.07 -12.32 -5.16
C PHE A 7 13.99 -11.01 -5.96
N SER A 8 13.53 -11.09 -7.19
CA SER A 8 13.17 -9.92 -7.99
C SER A 8 11.74 -9.50 -7.66
N PHE A 9 11.47 -8.19 -7.65
CA PHE A 9 10.14 -7.68 -7.35
C PHE A 9 9.66 -6.70 -8.41
N PRO A 10 8.55 -7.00 -9.15
CA PRO A 10 7.94 -6.07 -10.09
C PRO A 10 7.06 -5.05 -9.38
N SER A 11 7.04 -3.82 -9.89
CA SER A 11 6.13 -2.76 -9.48
C SER A 11 5.65 -1.97 -10.70
N GLU A 12 4.70 -1.06 -10.54
CA GLU A 12 4.27 -0.10 -11.57
C GLU A 12 3.79 -0.74 -12.89
N LEU A 13 3.18 -1.93 -12.86
CA LEU A 13 2.67 -2.56 -14.09
C LEU A 13 1.62 -1.68 -14.75
N THR A 14 1.86 -1.32 -16.00
CA THR A 14 0.97 -0.49 -16.80
C THR A 14 0.88 -1.00 -18.23
N SER A 15 -0.19 -0.65 -18.94
CA SER A 15 -0.40 -0.99 -20.34
C SER A 15 -0.67 0.26 -21.17
N SER A 16 -0.26 0.23 -22.43
CA SER A 16 -0.58 1.29 -23.37
C SER A 16 -2.07 1.30 -23.72
N PRO A 17 -2.73 2.45 -23.77
CA PRO A 17 -4.08 2.55 -24.33
C PRO A 17 -4.16 2.17 -25.80
N SER A 18 -3.02 2.21 -26.51
CA SER A 18 -2.91 1.87 -27.94
C SER A 18 -1.89 0.77 -28.17
N GLY A 19 -2.25 -0.21 -28.98
CA GLY A 19 -1.38 -1.35 -29.29
C GLY A 19 -1.28 -2.39 -28.16
N GLU A 20 -0.44 -3.39 -28.40
CA GLU A 20 -0.20 -4.51 -27.48
C GLU A 20 1.11 -4.25 -26.68
N LYS A 21 1.12 -3.28 -25.77
CA LYS A 21 2.32 -2.85 -25.04
C LYS A 21 2.07 -2.87 -23.55
N ILE A 22 3.05 -3.39 -22.80
CA ILE A 22 3.10 -3.33 -21.33
C ILE A 22 4.45 -2.83 -20.86
N ALA A 23 4.49 -2.18 -19.70
CA ALA A 23 5.71 -1.77 -19.04
C ALA A 23 5.59 -1.95 -17.53
N TRP A 24 6.70 -2.18 -16.86
CA TRP A 24 6.78 -2.31 -15.40
C TRP A 24 8.15 -1.89 -14.90
N ALA A 25 8.24 -1.54 -13.64
CA ALA A 25 9.52 -1.44 -12.95
C ALA A 25 9.88 -2.81 -12.35
N MET A 26 11.16 -3.13 -12.28
CA MET A 26 11.68 -4.34 -11.66
C MET A 26 12.81 -3.98 -10.71
N ASN A 27 12.67 -4.39 -9.46
CA ASN A 27 13.72 -4.32 -8.45
C ASN A 27 14.52 -5.64 -8.49
N GLU A 28 15.79 -5.57 -8.86
CA GLU A 28 16.74 -6.68 -8.90
C GLU A 28 17.85 -6.41 -7.89
N GLN A 29 17.62 -6.74 -6.62
CA GLN A 29 18.57 -6.50 -5.52
C GLN A 29 18.99 -5.00 -5.44
N GLY A 30 17.99 -4.12 -5.34
CA GLY A 30 18.16 -2.66 -5.26
C GLY A 30 18.35 -1.96 -6.63
N LYS A 31 18.70 -2.68 -7.67
CA LYS A 31 18.83 -2.15 -9.03
C LYS A 31 17.44 -2.05 -9.67
N ARG A 32 16.86 -0.86 -9.63
CA ARG A 32 15.50 -0.63 -10.13
C ARG A 32 15.53 -0.15 -11.57
N ASN A 33 14.89 -0.91 -12.48
CA ASN A 33 14.86 -0.62 -13.91
C ASN A 33 13.47 -0.78 -14.49
N ILE A 34 13.19 -0.07 -15.59
CA ILE A 34 11.96 -0.21 -16.36
C ILE A 34 12.19 -1.28 -17.43
N TYR A 35 11.23 -2.18 -17.52
CA TYR A 35 11.08 -3.17 -18.58
C TYR A 35 9.86 -2.85 -19.43
N PHE A 36 9.96 -3.18 -20.70
CA PHE A 36 8.93 -3.00 -21.71
C PHE A 36 8.80 -4.28 -22.53
N ALA A 37 7.56 -4.64 -22.88
CA ALA A 37 7.28 -5.74 -23.79
C ALA A 37 6.13 -5.38 -24.74
N GLU A 38 6.25 -5.80 -25.98
CA GLU A 38 5.28 -5.55 -27.07
C GLU A 38 4.92 -6.85 -27.77
N GLY A 39 3.64 -6.97 -28.15
CA GLY A 39 3.12 -8.10 -28.88
C GLY A 39 3.70 -8.24 -30.31
N PRO A 40 3.56 -9.42 -30.93
CA PRO A 40 2.84 -10.58 -30.40
C PRO A 40 3.63 -11.41 -29.36
N ASP A 41 4.97 -11.32 -29.33
CA ASP A 41 5.83 -12.23 -28.56
C ASP A 41 6.01 -11.82 -27.11
N PHE A 42 5.81 -10.54 -26.79
CA PHE A 42 6.02 -9.96 -25.46
C PHE A 42 7.37 -10.32 -24.85
N LEU A 43 8.46 -10.11 -25.62
CA LEU A 43 9.82 -10.30 -25.13
C LEU A 43 10.24 -9.10 -24.28
N PRO A 44 10.56 -9.30 -22.99
CA PRO A 44 10.95 -8.21 -22.11
C PRO A 44 12.26 -7.54 -22.53
N LYS A 45 12.26 -6.22 -22.59
CA LYS A 45 13.43 -5.39 -22.89
C LYS A 45 13.66 -4.40 -21.77
N LYS A 46 14.88 -4.39 -21.21
CA LYS A 46 15.30 -3.38 -20.21
C LYS A 46 15.47 -2.03 -20.93
N MET A 47 14.79 -1.00 -20.43
CA MET A 47 14.71 0.33 -21.04
C MET A 47 15.58 1.37 -20.35
N THR A 48 16.04 1.10 -19.12
CA THR A 48 16.83 2.03 -18.32
C THR A 48 18.17 1.40 -17.93
N PRO A 49 19.24 2.21 -17.74
CA PRO A 49 20.60 1.72 -17.46
C PRO A 49 20.98 1.82 -15.98
N PHE A 50 20.05 1.74 -15.05
CA PHE A 50 20.35 1.90 -13.61
C PHE A 50 20.97 0.63 -13.05
N MET A 51 22.27 0.66 -12.77
CA MET A 51 23.07 -0.53 -12.43
C MET A 51 23.44 -0.64 -10.96
N ASN A 52 23.13 0.35 -10.14
CA ASN A 52 23.50 0.42 -8.73
C ASN A 52 22.29 0.20 -7.81
N ASP A 53 22.54 -0.32 -6.61
CA ASP A 53 21.63 -0.29 -5.47
C ASP A 53 21.76 1.08 -4.80
N ASP A 54 21.17 2.10 -5.40
CA ASP A 54 21.29 3.50 -4.96
C ASP A 54 20.12 3.98 -4.10
N GLY A 55 19.19 3.11 -3.78
CA GLY A 55 18.02 3.44 -2.97
C GLY A 55 17.00 4.34 -3.66
N GLN A 56 17.12 4.57 -4.99
CA GLN A 56 16.19 5.44 -5.70
C GLN A 56 15.02 4.66 -6.27
N GLU A 57 13.82 5.00 -5.83
CA GLU A 57 12.56 4.41 -6.31
C GLU A 57 12.28 4.73 -7.78
N ILE A 58 11.53 3.87 -8.45
CA ILE A 58 10.81 4.17 -9.71
C ILE A 58 9.32 4.10 -9.41
N SER A 59 8.61 5.20 -9.67
CA SER A 59 7.18 5.32 -9.42
C SER A 59 6.46 6.07 -10.56
N SER A 60 5.12 6.07 -10.53
CA SER A 60 4.27 6.81 -11.47
C SER A 60 4.51 6.49 -12.95
N LEU A 61 4.82 5.23 -13.26
CA LEU A 61 5.08 4.78 -14.64
C LEU A 61 3.81 4.82 -15.48
N GLN A 62 3.83 5.58 -16.57
CA GLN A 62 2.69 5.79 -17.45
C GLN A 62 3.09 5.76 -18.92
N PHE A 63 2.21 5.21 -19.78
CA PHE A 63 2.28 5.42 -21.22
C PHE A 63 1.64 6.75 -21.61
N SER A 64 2.15 7.38 -22.66
CA SER A 64 1.38 8.42 -23.38
C SER A 64 0.16 7.80 -24.07
N PRO A 65 -0.93 8.58 -24.28
CA PRO A 65 -2.13 8.06 -24.93
C PRO A 65 -1.91 7.52 -26.35
N ASP A 66 -0.91 8.02 -27.06
CA ASP A 66 -0.48 7.53 -28.39
C ASP A 66 0.42 6.28 -28.33
N GLY A 67 0.82 5.87 -27.12
CA GLY A 67 1.67 4.71 -26.88
C GLY A 67 3.12 4.84 -27.35
N ASN A 68 3.63 6.08 -27.55
CA ASN A 68 4.98 6.34 -28.06
C ASN A 68 5.99 6.68 -26.96
N TRP A 69 5.52 7.07 -25.78
CA TRP A 69 6.35 7.48 -24.66
C TRP A 69 6.01 6.70 -23.40
N LEU A 70 7.03 6.47 -22.58
CA LEU A 70 6.90 6.16 -21.15
C LEU A 70 7.37 7.36 -20.34
N VAL A 71 6.64 7.68 -19.28
CA VAL A 71 6.99 8.71 -18.30
C VAL A 71 7.00 8.07 -16.92
N PHE A 72 7.96 8.45 -16.09
CA PHE A 72 8.08 7.94 -14.72
C PHE A 72 8.79 8.93 -13.80
N VAL A 73 8.69 8.72 -12.51
CA VAL A 73 9.48 9.42 -11.50
C VAL A 73 10.60 8.50 -11.03
N ARG A 74 11.79 9.07 -10.81
CA ARG A 74 12.89 8.39 -10.14
C ARG A 74 13.33 9.17 -8.91
N GLY A 75 13.43 8.47 -7.78
CA GLY A 75 13.74 9.07 -6.48
C GLY A 75 12.53 9.24 -5.59
N GLY A 76 12.78 9.57 -4.33
CA GLY A 76 11.76 9.65 -3.28
C GLY A 76 11.49 8.31 -2.60
N ASP A 77 10.50 8.31 -1.71
CA ASP A 77 9.90 7.14 -1.08
C ASP A 77 8.38 7.37 -1.02
N HIS A 78 7.66 6.97 -2.08
CA HIS A 78 6.23 7.25 -2.25
C HIS A 78 5.33 6.40 -1.33
N GLY A 79 5.89 5.44 -0.61
CA GLY A 79 5.23 4.77 0.51
C GLY A 79 5.32 5.52 1.84
N GLY A 80 6.18 6.54 1.94
CA GLY A 80 6.47 7.31 3.15
C GLY A 80 5.72 8.63 3.27
N GLY A 81 5.72 9.20 4.46
CA GLY A 81 5.38 10.61 4.67
C GLY A 81 6.37 11.51 3.92
N ASN A 82 5.92 12.60 3.27
CA ASN A 82 6.76 13.41 2.37
C ASN A 82 7.33 12.63 1.17
N ALA A 83 6.48 11.94 0.46
CA ALA A 83 6.80 11.07 -0.69
C ALA A 83 7.79 11.71 -1.70
N SER A 84 7.65 13.00 -2.00
CA SER A 84 8.51 13.75 -2.92
C SER A 84 9.83 14.25 -2.32
N SER A 85 10.16 13.88 -1.07
CA SER A 85 11.45 14.25 -0.46
C SER A 85 12.55 13.31 -0.93
N THR A 86 13.75 13.86 -1.09
CA THR A 86 14.93 13.09 -1.52
C THR A 86 15.29 12.00 -0.52
N VAL A 87 15.67 10.83 -1.02
CA VAL A 87 16.21 9.71 -0.22
C VAL A 87 17.71 9.61 -0.45
N ASN A 88 18.48 9.44 0.61
CA ASN A 88 19.95 9.35 0.52
C ASN A 88 20.51 8.11 1.25
N ALA A 89 19.99 6.94 0.92
CA ALA A 89 20.39 5.68 1.56
C ALA A 89 21.87 5.30 1.31
N GLU A 90 22.52 5.91 0.31
CA GLU A 90 23.97 5.79 0.07
C GLU A 90 24.83 6.77 0.88
N ASN A 91 24.23 7.69 1.63
CA ASN A 91 24.90 8.75 2.38
C ASN A 91 25.85 9.61 1.50
N LEU A 92 25.39 9.95 0.29
CA LEU A 92 26.13 10.80 -0.63
C LEU A 92 26.28 12.22 -0.08
N THR A 93 27.38 12.90 -0.44
CA THR A 93 27.60 14.31 -0.08
C THR A 93 26.72 15.29 -0.86
N LEU A 94 26.19 14.86 -2.00
CA LEU A 94 25.18 15.57 -2.79
C LEU A 94 23.90 14.74 -2.77
N LEU A 95 22.82 15.34 -2.28
CA LEU A 95 21.54 14.66 -2.19
C LEU A 95 21.03 14.25 -3.58
N PRO A 96 20.57 13.00 -3.74
CA PRO A 96 19.81 12.60 -4.93
C PRO A 96 18.56 13.47 -5.10
N LYS A 97 17.99 13.47 -6.30
CA LYS A 97 16.84 14.28 -6.63
C LYS A 97 15.64 13.41 -6.98
N VAL A 98 14.45 13.93 -6.73
CA VAL A 98 13.21 13.36 -7.26
C VAL A 98 12.96 13.99 -8.62
N GLU A 99 12.95 13.18 -9.67
CA GLU A 99 13.01 13.65 -11.05
C GLU A 99 12.02 12.92 -11.94
N ILE A 100 11.38 13.65 -12.84
CA ILE A 100 10.57 13.08 -13.92
C ILE A 100 11.47 12.77 -15.09
N TRP A 101 11.31 11.56 -15.62
CA TRP A 101 12.01 11.06 -16.80
C TRP A 101 11.04 10.62 -17.89
N LYS A 102 11.48 10.65 -19.14
CA LYS A 102 10.73 10.14 -20.30
C LYS A 102 11.58 9.22 -21.15
N ILE A 103 10.96 8.19 -21.72
CA ILE A 103 11.58 7.27 -22.69
C ILE A 103 10.79 7.33 -23.99
N ASN A 104 11.46 7.62 -25.10
CA ASN A 104 10.88 7.46 -26.42
C ASN A 104 10.97 5.98 -26.83
N LEU A 105 9.83 5.33 -27.02
CA LEU A 105 9.79 3.88 -27.28
C LEU A 105 10.31 3.47 -28.65
N SER A 106 10.27 4.37 -29.66
CA SER A 106 10.78 4.08 -30.99
C SER A 106 12.31 4.15 -31.08
N THR A 107 12.91 5.07 -30.31
CA THR A 107 14.38 5.30 -30.34
C THR A 107 15.08 4.67 -29.13
N GLY A 108 14.37 4.39 -28.05
CA GLY A 108 14.93 3.96 -26.77
C GLY A 108 15.63 5.08 -25.99
N VAL A 109 15.53 6.34 -26.42
CA VAL A 109 16.21 7.47 -25.78
C VAL A 109 15.54 7.81 -24.47
N LEU A 110 16.33 7.75 -23.38
CA LEU A 110 15.97 8.18 -22.03
C LEU A 110 16.36 9.65 -21.85
N THR A 111 15.44 10.47 -21.34
CA THR A 111 15.67 11.90 -21.12
C THR A 111 15.08 12.35 -19.79
N GLN A 112 15.87 13.06 -19.00
CA GLN A 112 15.39 13.76 -17.80
C GLN A 112 14.54 14.98 -18.22
N VAL A 113 13.38 15.13 -17.58
CA VAL A 113 12.47 16.27 -17.86
C VAL A 113 12.72 17.40 -16.86
N MET A 114 12.57 17.14 -15.57
CA MET A 114 12.74 18.15 -14.53
C MET A 114 12.77 17.49 -13.14
N GLU A 115 13.35 18.20 -12.17
CA GLU A 115 13.19 17.93 -10.75
C GLU A 115 11.76 18.33 -10.33
N ALA A 116 10.88 17.34 -10.23
CA ALA A 116 9.45 17.46 -9.99
C ALA A 116 8.84 16.07 -9.73
N ASP A 117 7.53 16.03 -9.47
CA ASP A 117 6.79 14.82 -9.12
C ASP A 117 5.35 14.81 -9.68
N SER A 118 4.62 13.69 -9.45
CA SER A 118 3.21 13.53 -9.79
C SER A 118 2.88 13.82 -11.27
N PRO A 119 3.57 13.16 -12.23
CA PRO A 119 3.31 13.36 -13.65
C PRO A 119 1.94 12.83 -14.06
N VAL A 120 1.28 13.53 -14.98
CA VAL A 120 0.06 13.07 -15.67
C VAL A 120 0.22 13.31 -17.15
N VAL A 121 0.04 12.26 -17.94
CA VAL A 121 0.20 12.33 -19.39
C VAL A 121 -1.15 12.49 -20.08
N GLY A 122 -1.25 13.46 -20.97
CA GLY A 122 -2.45 13.79 -21.75
C GLY A 122 -2.24 13.72 -23.25
N PHE A 123 -3.35 13.70 -23.98
CA PHE A 123 -3.36 13.61 -25.44
C PHE A 123 -2.86 14.92 -26.11
N PRO A 124 -2.12 14.85 -27.22
CA PRO A 124 -1.51 13.66 -27.80
C PRO A 124 -0.20 13.24 -27.07
N ALA A 125 0.56 14.19 -26.52
CA ALA A 125 1.85 14.00 -25.86
C ALA A 125 2.13 15.11 -24.83
N ARG A 126 1.08 15.66 -24.21
CA ARG A 126 1.21 16.65 -23.12
C ARG A 126 1.61 15.96 -21.84
N LEU A 127 2.54 16.55 -21.13
CA LEU A 127 2.92 16.14 -19.79
C LEU A 127 2.72 17.31 -18.84
N ILE A 128 1.90 17.12 -17.82
CA ILE A 128 1.81 18.02 -16.67
C ILE A 128 2.34 17.32 -15.41
N PHE A 129 2.78 18.11 -14.43
CA PHE A 129 3.32 17.59 -13.18
C PHE A 129 3.34 18.66 -12.10
N LEU A 130 3.60 18.25 -10.88
CA LEU A 130 3.67 19.15 -9.74
C LEU A 130 5.12 19.55 -9.41
N LYS A 131 5.33 20.85 -9.20
CA LYS A 131 6.54 21.41 -8.62
C LYS A 131 6.15 22.53 -7.66
N GLY A 132 6.57 22.41 -6.40
CA GLY A 132 6.18 23.39 -5.36
C GLY A 132 4.67 23.50 -5.16
N GLY A 133 3.90 22.42 -5.35
CA GLY A 133 2.45 22.39 -5.21
C GLY A 133 1.68 23.09 -6.33
N GLN A 134 2.36 23.47 -7.42
CA GLN A 134 1.79 24.13 -8.60
C GLN A 134 1.99 23.28 -9.86
N ILE A 135 1.16 23.51 -10.90
CA ILE A 135 1.19 22.73 -12.14
C ILE A 135 2.18 23.32 -13.13
N TRP A 136 3.02 22.44 -13.64
CA TRP A 136 3.96 22.69 -14.74
C TRP A 136 3.61 21.84 -15.95
N GLU A 137 3.98 22.26 -17.14
CA GLU A 137 3.75 21.50 -18.37
C GLU A 137 4.94 21.47 -19.31
N THR A 138 4.98 20.43 -20.14
CA THR A 138 5.82 20.34 -21.34
C THR A 138 5.15 19.44 -22.39
N ASP A 139 5.61 19.49 -23.62
CA ASP A 139 5.29 18.50 -24.66
C ASP A 139 6.37 17.42 -24.68
N LEU A 140 5.98 16.15 -24.69
CA LEU A 140 6.94 15.03 -24.71
C LEU A 140 7.81 15.00 -25.97
N ASN A 141 7.33 15.56 -27.10
CA ASN A 141 8.07 15.67 -28.34
C ASN A 141 8.97 16.91 -28.39
N SER A 142 8.81 17.86 -27.47
CA SER A 142 9.58 19.09 -27.44
C SER A 142 10.89 18.92 -26.68
N ALA A 143 11.90 19.67 -27.11
CA ALA A 143 13.15 19.90 -26.40
C ALA A 143 13.13 21.18 -25.54
N GLU A 144 12.01 21.93 -25.55
CA GLU A 144 11.84 23.13 -24.73
C GLU A 144 11.76 22.79 -23.26
N LYS A 145 12.26 23.70 -22.42
CA LYS A 145 12.15 23.54 -20.96
C LYS A 145 10.69 23.61 -20.52
N PRO A 146 10.30 22.78 -19.54
CA PRO A 146 8.98 22.90 -18.94
C PRO A 146 8.71 24.30 -18.39
N LYS A 147 7.45 24.73 -18.46
CA LYS A 147 6.99 26.03 -17.93
C LYS A 147 5.85 25.83 -16.94
N GLN A 148 5.70 26.76 -16.01
CA GLN A 148 4.54 26.79 -15.13
C GLN A 148 3.28 27.06 -15.97
N LEU A 149 2.26 26.23 -15.83
CA LEU A 149 1.02 26.33 -16.62
C LEU A 149 0.14 27.48 -16.11
N PHE A 150 -0.05 27.54 -14.79
CA PHE A 150 -0.71 28.63 -14.08
C PHE A 150 -0.37 28.55 -12.60
N GLU A 151 -0.82 29.54 -11.83
CA GLU A 151 -0.66 29.61 -10.38
C GLU A 151 -2.02 29.74 -9.70
N VAL A 152 -2.21 29.00 -8.59
CA VAL A 152 -3.40 29.08 -7.74
C VAL A 152 -3.02 29.14 -6.27
N LYS A 153 -3.85 29.79 -5.48
CA LYS A 153 -3.68 29.81 -4.01
C LYS A 153 -3.98 28.43 -3.43
N GLY A 154 -3.01 27.81 -2.78
CA GLY A 154 -3.10 26.47 -2.18
C GLY A 154 -2.24 25.45 -2.91
N THR A 155 -2.41 24.18 -2.55
CA THR A 155 -1.67 23.03 -3.14
C THR A 155 -2.59 22.26 -4.07
N VAL A 156 -2.14 22.05 -5.30
CA VAL A 156 -2.88 21.29 -6.32
C VAL A 156 -2.76 19.79 -6.05
N ASN A 157 -3.87 19.08 -6.29
CA ASN A 157 -3.96 17.63 -6.26
C ASN A 157 -4.93 17.13 -7.35
N GLY A 158 -5.02 15.83 -7.55
CA GLY A 158 -6.06 15.17 -8.32
C GLY A 158 -6.19 15.66 -9.77
N MET A 159 -5.08 15.84 -10.47
CA MET A 159 -5.05 16.32 -11.85
C MET A 159 -5.55 15.27 -12.85
N GLN A 160 -6.43 15.66 -13.77
CA GLN A 160 -6.93 14.80 -14.83
C GLN A 160 -7.25 15.58 -16.10
N PHE A 161 -6.72 15.15 -17.24
CA PHE A 161 -7.13 15.70 -18.54
C PHE A 161 -8.55 15.29 -18.94
N SER A 162 -9.25 16.18 -19.64
CA SER A 162 -10.49 15.84 -20.33
C SER A 162 -10.23 14.75 -21.39
N PRO A 163 -11.25 13.96 -21.79
CA PRO A 163 -11.08 12.91 -22.80
C PRO A 163 -10.51 13.40 -24.14
N ASP A 164 -10.75 14.64 -24.51
CA ASP A 164 -10.19 15.27 -25.72
C ASP A 164 -8.81 15.93 -25.50
N GLY A 165 -8.27 15.87 -24.27
CA GLY A 165 -6.98 16.44 -23.87
C GLY A 165 -6.93 17.98 -23.80
N LYS A 166 -8.04 18.69 -24.03
CA LYS A 166 -8.02 20.16 -24.16
C LYS A 166 -8.18 20.89 -22.84
N GLN A 167 -8.76 20.25 -21.84
CA GLN A 167 -9.01 20.84 -20.54
C GLN A 167 -8.39 20.00 -19.42
N LEU A 168 -8.15 20.63 -18.29
CA LEU A 168 -7.57 19.98 -17.11
C LEU A 168 -8.48 20.22 -15.91
N ALA A 169 -9.01 19.15 -15.32
CA ALA A 169 -9.64 19.18 -14.01
C ALA A 169 -8.56 18.98 -12.92
N PHE A 170 -8.68 19.68 -11.82
CA PHE A 170 -7.78 19.56 -10.67
C PHE A 170 -8.49 20.01 -9.40
N THR A 171 -8.01 19.55 -8.25
CA THR A 171 -8.46 20.06 -6.96
C THR A 171 -7.37 20.89 -6.31
N VAL A 172 -7.77 21.90 -5.51
CA VAL A 172 -6.84 22.75 -4.76
C VAL A 172 -7.16 22.66 -3.28
N ASN A 173 -6.21 22.17 -2.50
CA ASN A 173 -6.29 22.17 -1.04
C ASN A 173 -5.93 23.56 -0.50
N ARG A 174 -6.81 24.13 0.32
CA ARG A 174 -6.66 25.45 0.97
C ARG A 174 -6.70 25.36 2.49
N GLY A 175 -6.27 24.22 3.04
CA GLY A 175 -6.27 23.94 4.47
C GLY A 175 -7.62 23.41 4.97
N SER A 176 -8.58 24.28 5.27
CA SER A 176 -9.90 23.89 5.79
C SER A 176 -10.83 23.27 4.76
N HIS A 177 -10.63 23.53 3.48
CA HIS A 177 -11.47 23.07 2.37
C HIS A 177 -10.63 22.79 1.12
N SER A 178 -11.22 22.11 0.15
CA SER A 178 -10.66 21.99 -1.19
C SER A 178 -11.74 22.21 -2.25
N ILE A 179 -11.34 22.75 -3.39
CA ILE A 179 -12.27 23.08 -4.49
C ILE A 179 -11.80 22.49 -5.80
N LEU A 180 -12.77 22.02 -6.59
CA LEU A 180 -12.57 21.55 -7.95
C LEU A 180 -12.48 22.73 -8.93
N GLY A 181 -11.40 22.77 -9.71
CA GLY A 181 -11.19 23.74 -10.80
C GLY A 181 -11.06 23.07 -12.16
N VAL A 182 -11.41 23.80 -13.21
CA VAL A 182 -11.15 23.42 -14.60
C VAL A 182 -10.36 24.53 -15.27
N PHE A 183 -9.19 24.19 -15.78
CA PHE A 183 -8.37 25.03 -16.62
C PHE A 183 -8.56 24.65 -18.09
N LYS A 184 -8.74 25.65 -18.95
CA LYS A 184 -8.86 25.47 -20.40
C LYS A 184 -7.63 26.00 -21.14
N ASP A 185 -7.35 27.27 -20.98
CA ASP A 185 -6.23 27.98 -21.59
C ASP A 185 -5.87 29.24 -20.79
N SER A 186 -4.72 29.85 -21.07
CA SER A 186 -4.24 31.04 -20.35
C SER A 186 -5.06 32.32 -20.59
N ALA A 187 -5.93 32.36 -21.60
CA ALA A 187 -6.82 33.47 -21.88
C ALA A 187 -8.17 33.36 -21.16
N THR A 188 -8.49 32.19 -20.63
CA THR A 188 -9.77 31.87 -19.98
C THR A 188 -9.55 31.75 -18.47
N PRO A 189 -10.31 32.47 -17.63
CA PRO A 189 -10.24 32.28 -16.17
C PRO A 189 -10.55 30.84 -15.77
N ILE A 190 -9.87 30.33 -14.73
CA ILE A 190 -10.19 29.04 -14.13
C ILE A 190 -11.65 29.01 -13.72
N ARG A 191 -12.37 27.99 -14.15
CA ARG A 191 -13.75 27.75 -13.74
C ARG A 191 -13.76 26.90 -12.48
N TRP A 192 -14.24 27.46 -11.38
CA TRP A 192 -14.49 26.70 -10.16
C TRP A 192 -15.84 26.02 -10.25
N MET A 193 -15.85 24.69 -10.01
CA MET A 193 -17.03 23.85 -10.17
C MET A 193 -17.72 23.68 -8.82
N GLU A 194 -18.99 24.13 -8.72
CA GLU A 194 -19.82 24.04 -7.49
C GLU A 194 -19.05 24.29 -6.18
N ALA A 195 -18.33 25.40 -6.13
CA ALA A 195 -17.44 25.74 -5.01
C ALA A 195 -18.21 25.78 -3.67
N SER A 196 -17.64 25.16 -2.65
CA SER A 196 -18.24 25.03 -1.32
C SER A 196 -17.18 25.15 -0.22
N PHE A 197 -17.60 25.15 1.05
CA PHE A 197 -16.72 25.07 2.21
C PHE A 197 -16.34 23.62 2.58
N HIS A 198 -16.69 22.66 1.74
CA HIS A 198 -16.35 21.23 1.90
C HIS A 198 -15.01 20.89 1.25
N ARG A 199 -14.67 19.61 1.27
CA ARG A 199 -13.46 19.07 0.63
C ARG A 199 -13.83 18.28 -0.59
N ASP A 200 -13.50 18.80 -1.77
CA ASP A 200 -13.66 18.11 -3.04
C ASP A 200 -12.36 17.37 -3.37
N SER A 201 -12.48 16.15 -3.87
CA SER A 201 -11.35 15.28 -4.24
C SER A 201 -11.72 14.34 -5.38
N ASN A 202 -10.71 13.70 -5.97
CA ASN A 202 -10.83 12.64 -6.95
C ASN A 202 -11.73 13.00 -8.17
N PRO A 203 -11.43 14.10 -8.90
CA PRO A 203 -12.22 14.50 -10.06
C PRO A 203 -12.11 13.47 -11.19
N GLN A 204 -13.24 13.13 -11.80
CA GLN A 204 -13.32 12.19 -12.91
C GLN A 204 -14.15 12.79 -14.04
N TRP A 205 -13.59 12.87 -15.24
CA TRP A 205 -14.33 13.32 -16.43
C TRP A 205 -15.32 12.26 -16.89
N SER A 206 -16.51 12.69 -17.28
CA SER A 206 -17.40 11.84 -18.07
C SER A 206 -16.78 11.55 -19.45
N PRO A 207 -17.03 10.37 -20.06
CA PRO A 207 -16.44 10.01 -21.36
C PRO A 207 -16.78 10.99 -22.50
N ASP A 208 -17.89 11.70 -22.41
CA ASP A 208 -18.29 12.73 -23.38
C ASP A 208 -17.71 14.13 -23.08
N GLY A 209 -16.96 14.27 -21.99
CA GLY A 209 -16.31 15.51 -21.57
C GLY A 209 -17.25 16.62 -21.09
N LYS A 210 -18.53 16.32 -20.83
CA LYS A 210 -19.53 17.33 -20.46
C LYS A 210 -19.72 17.51 -18.97
N SER A 211 -19.28 16.53 -18.17
CA SER A 211 -19.46 16.53 -16.72
C SER A 211 -18.21 16.04 -16.00
N ILE A 212 -18.10 16.41 -14.73
CA ILE A 212 -17.05 15.92 -13.84
C ILE A 212 -17.71 15.36 -12.58
N ALA A 213 -17.47 14.08 -12.29
CA ALA A 213 -17.79 13.49 -11.00
C ALA A 213 -16.65 13.75 -10.01
N PHE A 214 -16.98 13.93 -8.74
CA PHE A 214 -16.01 14.10 -7.68
C PHE A 214 -16.60 13.66 -6.34
N ILE A 215 -15.73 13.40 -5.39
CA ILE A 215 -16.12 13.06 -4.04
C ILE A 215 -16.07 14.32 -3.18
N ARG A 216 -17.11 14.52 -2.36
CA ARG A 216 -17.23 15.61 -1.41
C ARG A 216 -17.32 15.08 0.02
N THR A 217 -16.48 15.59 0.91
CA THR A 217 -16.49 15.31 2.35
C THR A 217 -16.60 16.59 3.14
N LEU A 218 -16.96 16.51 4.41
CA LEU A 218 -17.07 17.69 5.27
C LEU A 218 -15.75 18.49 5.30
N GLY A 219 -15.87 19.79 5.15
CA GLY A 219 -14.77 20.73 5.28
C GLY A 219 -14.56 21.18 6.73
N GLY A 220 -13.50 21.96 6.94
CA GLY A 220 -13.12 22.44 8.27
C GLY A 220 -12.51 21.32 9.14
N LYS A 221 -12.38 21.60 10.43
CA LYS A 221 -11.95 20.61 11.43
C LYS A 221 -13.12 19.98 12.20
N GLY A 222 -14.34 20.42 11.91
CA GLY A 222 -15.57 19.97 12.55
C GLY A 222 -15.73 20.48 13.99
N ALA A 223 -16.84 20.14 14.64
CA ALA A 223 -17.03 20.30 16.07
C ALA A 223 -16.12 19.32 16.84
N ALA A 224 -15.84 19.62 18.09
CA ALA A 224 -15.17 18.67 18.97
C ALA A 224 -16.11 17.50 19.28
N PHE A 225 -15.68 16.30 18.91
CA PHE A 225 -16.41 15.06 19.18
C PHE A 225 -15.62 14.20 20.16
N PRO A 226 -16.31 13.28 20.90
CA PRO A 226 -15.61 12.27 21.67
C PRO A 226 -14.60 11.50 20.80
N LEU A 227 -13.38 11.37 21.29
CA LEU A 227 -12.27 10.73 20.57
C LEU A 227 -12.30 9.20 20.67
N LEU A 228 -12.88 8.68 21.75
CA LEU A 228 -12.96 7.24 22.04
C LEU A 228 -14.24 6.60 21.49
N GLU A 229 -15.16 7.38 20.96
CA GLU A 229 -16.40 6.85 20.38
C GLU A 229 -16.27 6.69 18.86
N PRO A 230 -16.63 5.53 18.30
CA PRO A 230 -16.68 5.35 16.85
C PRO A 230 -17.64 6.35 16.21
N ARG A 231 -17.20 7.00 15.15
CA ARG A 231 -17.99 8.02 14.46
C ARG A 231 -18.11 7.71 12.97
N HIS A 232 -19.30 7.87 12.42
CA HIS A 232 -19.50 7.86 10.98
C HIS A 232 -19.13 9.22 10.38
N ASN A 233 -18.47 9.20 9.21
CA ASN A 233 -18.04 10.40 8.46
C ASN A 233 -18.65 10.32 7.06
N PRO A 234 -19.90 10.79 6.85
CA PRO A 234 -20.55 10.73 5.55
C PRO A 234 -19.73 11.40 4.45
N TRP A 235 -19.79 10.80 3.27
CA TRP A 235 -19.21 11.33 2.05
C TRP A 235 -20.20 11.22 0.91
N GLU A 236 -19.98 12.00 -0.14
CA GLU A 236 -20.94 12.21 -1.20
C GLU A 236 -20.28 12.09 -2.57
N ILE A 237 -21.03 11.58 -3.55
CA ILE A 237 -20.66 11.63 -4.97
C ILE A 237 -21.46 12.77 -5.60
N TRP A 238 -20.74 13.75 -6.11
CA TRP A 238 -21.27 14.90 -6.83
C TRP A 238 -20.93 14.81 -8.31
N VAL A 239 -21.80 15.36 -9.18
CA VAL A 239 -21.51 15.56 -10.59
C VAL A 239 -21.80 17.01 -10.97
N ALA A 240 -20.81 17.66 -11.54
CA ALA A 240 -20.92 19.04 -12.01
C ALA A 240 -20.95 19.10 -13.54
N ASP A 241 -21.87 19.90 -14.07
CA ASP A 241 -21.97 20.19 -15.49
C ASP A 241 -20.92 21.21 -15.93
N LEU A 242 -20.15 20.88 -16.95
CA LEU A 242 -19.03 21.71 -17.39
C LEU A 242 -19.49 23.06 -17.95
N ALA A 243 -20.62 23.14 -18.63
CA ALA A 243 -21.09 24.37 -19.29
C ALA A 243 -21.56 25.41 -18.27
N THR A 244 -22.18 24.98 -17.18
CA THR A 244 -22.73 25.87 -16.15
C THR A 244 -21.82 26.04 -14.93
N GLY A 245 -20.94 25.07 -14.68
CA GLY A 245 -20.15 24.97 -13.45
C GLY A 245 -20.97 24.55 -12.22
N LYS A 246 -22.26 24.20 -12.41
CA LYS A 246 -23.16 23.79 -11.34
C LYS A 246 -23.11 22.29 -11.13
N GLY A 247 -23.11 21.88 -9.87
CA GLY A 247 -23.13 20.49 -9.44
C GLY A 247 -24.40 20.09 -8.71
N LYS A 248 -24.64 18.79 -8.67
CA LYS A 248 -25.67 18.19 -7.83
C LYS A 248 -25.11 16.96 -7.12
N GLU A 249 -25.57 16.72 -5.91
CA GLU A 249 -25.39 15.46 -5.22
C GLU A 249 -26.14 14.36 -5.96
N LEU A 250 -25.45 13.24 -6.24
CA LEU A 250 -26.07 12.05 -6.85
C LEU A 250 -26.26 10.92 -5.83
N TRP A 251 -25.35 10.83 -4.88
CA TRP A 251 -25.37 9.79 -3.88
C TRP A 251 -24.66 10.26 -2.61
N LYS A 252 -25.18 9.85 -1.47
CA LYS A 252 -24.60 10.04 -0.16
C LYS A 252 -24.39 8.70 0.52
N SER A 253 -23.26 8.52 1.17
CA SER A 253 -22.95 7.31 1.92
C SER A 253 -23.96 7.10 3.05
N PRO A 254 -24.33 5.84 3.37
CA PRO A 254 -25.16 5.56 4.53
C PRO A 254 -24.56 6.13 5.82
N GLU A 255 -25.40 6.65 6.70
CA GLU A 255 -25.00 7.21 8.00
C GLU A 255 -24.75 6.07 9.04
N THR A 256 -23.89 5.13 8.65
CA THR A 256 -23.42 4.03 9.47
C THR A 256 -21.90 3.99 9.46
N LEU A 257 -21.28 3.33 10.41
CA LEU A 257 -19.81 3.19 10.45
C LEU A 257 -19.26 2.53 9.19
N ARG A 258 -19.90 1.46 8.72
CA ARG A 258 -19.53 0.75 7.49
C ARG A 258 -19.73 1.61 6.25
N GLY A 259 -20.94 2.16 6.09
CA GLY A 259 -21.33 2.91 4.90
C GLY A 259 -20.53 4.19 4.70
N SER A 260 -20.18 4.85 5.79
CA SER A 260 -19.39 6.09 5.76
C SER A 260 -17.87 5.88 5.78
N TYR A 261 -17.40 4.64 5.84
CA TYR A 261 -15.97 4.38 5.68
C TYR A 261 -15.53 4.76 4.26
N TYR A 262 -14.64 5.74 4.18
CA TYR A 262 -14.24 6.36 2.93
C TYR A 262 -13.09 5.60 2.26
N ASN A 263 -13.32 5.18 1.02
CA ASN A 263 -12.30 4.69 0.13
C ASN A 263 -12.44 5.42 -1.23
N PRO A 264 -11.41 6.14 -1.69
CA PRO A 264 -11.54 7.16 -2.74
C PRO A 264 -11.61 6.63 -4.18
N PHE A 265 -11.94 5.37 -4.44
CA PHE A 265 -12.10 4.93 -5.83
C PHE A 265 -13.41 5.46 -6.43
N LEU A 266 -13.28 6.16 -7.56
CA LEU A 266 -14.38 6.69 -8.35
C LEU A 266 -13.98 6.71 -9.82
N THR A 267 -14.83 6.27 -10.74
CA THR A 267 -14.61 6.40 -12.18
C THR A 267 -15.91 6.37 -12.97
N PHE A 268 -15.94 7.03 -14.11
CA PHE A 268 -17.02 6.83 -15.07
C PHE A 268 -16.79 5.54 -15.89
N ALA A 269 -17.80 4.71 -15.97
CA ALA A 269 -17.86 3.61 -16.93
C ALA A 269 -18.49 4.03 -18.26
N THR A 270 -19.57 4.82 -18.19
CA THR A 270 -20.26 5.44 -19.33
C THR A 270 -20.72 6.85 -18.94
N ALA A 271 -21.26 7.62 -19.87
CA ALA A 271 -21.81 8.95 -19.53
C ALA A 271 -22.96 8.91 -18.50
N ASP A 272 -23.62 7.75 -18.33
CA ASP A 272 -24.73 7.55 -17.35
C ASP A 272 -24.35 6.62 -16.18
N LYS A 273 -23.13 6.11 -16.09
CA LYS A 273 -22.76 5.13 -15.08
C LYS A 273 -21.42 5.47 -14.42
N ILE A 274 -21.44 5.63 -13.11
CA ILE A 274 -20.26 5.77 -12.25
C ILE A 274 -20.03 4.46 -11.50
N ILE A 275 -18.76 4.08 -11.30
CA ILE A 275 -18.34 2.97 -10.45
C ILE A 275 -17.61 3.56 -9.25
N PHE A 276 -17.88 3.03 -8.06
CA PHE A 276 -17.24 3.46 -6.82
C PHE A 276 -17.09 2.29 -5.84
N GLU A 277 -16.20 2.43 -4.87
CA GLU A 277 -16.03 1.48 -3.77
C GLU A 277 -16.82 1.90 -2.53
N SER A 278 -17.34 0.91 -1.78
CA SER A 278 -17.98 1.12 -0.49
C SER A 278 -17.93 -0.13 0.37
N TYR A 279 -17.91 0.06 1.70
CA TYR A 279 -18.04 -0.99 2.73
C TYR A 279 -19.47 -1.14 3.25
N GLN A 280 -20.48 -0.57 2.58
CA GLN A 280 -21.85 -0.49 3.10
C GLN A 280 -22.48 -1.84 3.47
N ASP A 281 -22.05 -2.93 2.86
CA ASP A 281 -22.49 -4.30 3.16
C ASP A 281 -21.52 -5.09 4.07
N GLY A 282 -20.46 -4.45 4.57
CA GLY A 282 -19.46 -5.04 5.47
C GLY A 282 -18.18 -5.52 4.78
N TRP A 283 -18.08 -5.41 3.45
CA TRP A 283 -16.89 -5.73 2.68
C TRP A 283 -16.55 -4.59 1.71
N GLN A 284 -15.29 -4.52 1.29
CA GLN A 284 -14.85 -3.55 0.27
C GLN A 284 -15.29 -4.04 -1.10
N HIS A 285 -16.40 -3.49 -1.59
CA HIS A 285 -17.02 -3.91 -2.83
C HIS A 285 -17.15 -2.78 -3.84
N LEU A 286 -17.28 -3.17 -5.11
CA LEU A 286 -17.61 -2.28 -6.21
C LEU A 286 -19.12 -2.14 -6.37
N TYR A 287 -19.55 -0.89 -6.57
CA TYR A 287 -20.93 -0.52 -6.85
C TYR A 287 -20.99 0.30 -8.13
N SER A 288 -22.08 0.18 -8.88
CA SER A 288 -22.42 1.10 -9.96
C SER A 288 -23.55 2.03 -9.52
N LEU A 289 -23.42 3.32 -9.88
CA LEU A 289 -24.43 4.36 -9.70
C LEU A 289 -24.86 4.84 -11.07
N SER A 290 -26.14 4.73 -11.39
CA SER A 290 -26.75 5.32 -12.60
C SER A 290 -27.07 6.79 -12.34
N LEU A 291 -26.74 7.67 -13.28
CA LEU A 291 -26.98 9.11 -13.16
C LEU A 291 -28.43 9.48 -13.45
N SER A 292 -29.11 8.70 -14.30
CA SER A 292 -30.47 8.97 -14.75
C SER A 292 -31.54 8.66 -13.72
N ASP A 293 -31.39 7.55 -12.98
CA ASP A 293 -32.38 7.09 -11.98
C ASP A 293 -31.81 6.96 -10.55
N GLN A 294 -30.52 7.29 -10.35
CA GLN A 294 -29.79 7.22 -9.08
C GLN A 294 -29.76 5.82 -8.46
N LYS A 295 -29.96 4.79 -9.26
CA LYS A 295 -29.95 3.42 -8.79
C LYS A 295 -28.51 2.96 -8.51
N VAL A 296 -28.30 2.41 -7.30
CA VAL A 296 -27.05 1.75 -6.91
C VAL A 296 -27.20 0.24 -7.07
N THR A 297 -26.19 -0.41 -7.66
CA THR A 297 -26.16 -1.85 -7.86
C THR A 297 -24.81 -2.39 -7.42
N ALA A 298 -24.78 -3.41 -6.55
CA ALA A 298 -23.55 -4.11 -6.18
C ALA A 298 -23.02 -4.92 -7.38
N LEU A 299 -21.73 -4.78 -7.67
CA LEU A 299 -21.06 -5.47 -8.77
C LEU A 299 -20.27 -6.68 -8.32
N THR A 300 -19.79 -6.68 -7.08
CA THR A 300 -18.93 -7.73 -6.51
C THR A 300 -19.48 -8.23 -5.16
N PRO A 301 -20.73 -8.73 -5.10
CA PRO A 301 -21.32 -9.19 -3.85
C PRO A 301 -20.66 -10.47 -3.35
N GLY A 302 -20.47 -10.61 -2.03
CA GLY A 302 -19.90 -11.81 -1.41
C GLY A 302 -19.13 -11.52 -0.13
N ASN A 303 -18.51 -12.54 0.47
CA ASN A 303 -17.69 -12.39 1.66
C ASN A 303 -16.20 -12.30 1.29
N TYR A 304 -15.84 -11.29 0.57
CA TYR A 304 -14.47 -11.00 0.11
C TYR A 304 -14.30 -9.50 -0.14
N MET A 305 -13.07 -9.05 -0.24
CA MET A 305 -12.74 -7.67 -0.60
C MET A 305 -12.16 -7.59 -2.01
N VAL A 306 -12.29 -6.43 -2.65
CA VAL A 306 -11.66 -6.11 -3.93
C VAL A 306 -10.56 -5.07 -3.74
N GLU A 307 -9.50 -5.17 -4.56
CA GLU A 307 -8.36 -4.25 -4.55
C GLU A 307 -7.87 -4.00 -5.99
N GLN A 308 -7.06 -2.95 -6.20
CA GLN A 308 -6.27 -2.74 -7.42
C GLN A 308 -7.13 -2.70 -8.70
N ILE A 309 -8.19 -1.91 -8.62
CA ILE A 309 -9.21 -1.81 -9.66
C ILE A 309 -8.66 -1.03 -10.86
N LYS A 310 -8.86 -1.56 -12.07
CA LYS A 310 -8.51 -0.90 -13.34
C LYS A 310 -9.64 -1.00 -14.34
N LEU A 311 -9.90 0.12 -15.03
CA LEU A 311 -10.81 0.17 -16.17
C LEU A 311 -10.03 -0.16 -17.45
N SER A 312 -10.63 -0.94 -18.36
CA SER A 312 -10.07 -1.14 -19.70
C SER A 312 -10.03 0.16 -20.51
N ALA A 313 -9.11 0.25 -21.47
CA ALA A 313 -8.94 1.46 -22.29
C ALA A 313 -10.22 1.88 -23.05
N ASP A 314 -11.06 0.91 -23.43
CA ASP A 314 -12.38 1.15 -24.08
C ASP A 314 -13.54 1.34 -23.08
N SER A 315 -13.25 1.38 -21.77
CA SER A 315 -14.21 1.52 -20.66
C SER A 315 -15.31 0.46 -20.62
N LYS A 316 -15.13 -0.72 -21.26
CA LYS A 316 -16.14 -1.77 -21.26
C LYS A 316 -15.98 -2.79 -20.15
N LYS A 317 -14.77 -2.91 -19.58
CA LYS A 317 -14.46 -3.89 -18.55
C LYS A 317 -13.74 -3.25 -17.38
N LEU A 318 -14.04 -3.73 -16.17
CA LEU A 318 -13.20 -3.54 -15.00
C LEU A 318 -12.42 -4.83 -14.73
N THR A 319 -11.25 -4.69 -14.15
CA THR A 319 -10.50 -5.80 -13.56
C THR A 319 -9.98 -5.40 -12.18
N PHE A 320 -9.82 -6.39 -11.29
CA PHE A 320 -9.43 -6.18 -9.90
C PHE A 320 -8.81 -7.46 -9.33
N SER A 321 -8.13 -7.34 -8.20
CA SER A 321 -7.74 -8.47 -7.37
C SER A 321 -8.74 -8.66 -6.24
N ALA A 322 -8.96 -9.90 -5.80
CA ALA A 322 -9.86 -10.21 -4.68
C ALA A 322 -9.37 -11.41 -3.87
N ASN A 323 -9.68 -11.44 -2.59
CA ASN A 323 -9.34 -12.54 -1.67
C ASN A 323 -10.45 -13.59 -1.61
N THR A 324 -10.77 -14.18 -2.75
CA THR A 324 -11.76 -15.27 -2.89
C THR A 324 -11.37 -16.20 -4.03
N GLY A 325 -11.89 -17.43 -4.01
CA GLY A 325 -11.69 -18.44 -5.03
C GLY A 325 -12.49 -19.70 -4.73
N ASP A 326 -12.00 -20.84 -5.15
CA ASP A 326 -12.70 -22.13 -5.04
C ASP A 326 -12.54 -22.78 -3.66
N SER A 327 -11.64 -22.27 -2.82
CA SER A 327 -11.26 -22.82 -1.51
C SER A 327 -11.42 -21.79 -0.37
N PRO A 328 -11.81 -22.21 0.84
CA PRO A 328 -11.78 -21.34 2.01
C PRO A 328 -10.41 -20.72 2.32
N GLN A 329 -9.30 -21.38 1.90
CA GLN A 329 -7.94 -20.84 2.03
C GLN A 329 -7.70 -19.63 1.12
N ASP A 330 -8.52 -19.42 0.08
CA ASP A 330 -8.37 -18.31 -0.85
C ASP A 330 -8.71 -16.95 -0.22
N LEU A 331 -9.27 -16.96 0.99
CA LEU A 331 -9.36 -15.77 1.83
C LEU A 331 -7.97 -15.15 2.12
N ASP A 332 -6.91 -16.00 2.19
CA ASP A 332 -5.50 -15.59 2.36
C ASP A 332 -4.71 -15.66 1.04
N ARG A 333 -5.38 -15.51 -0.09
CA ARG A 333 -4.80 -15.39 -1.43
C ARG A 333 -5.34 -14.17 -2.15
N ARG A 334 -4.91 -13.98 -3.37
CA ARG A 334 -5.49 -13.01 -4.32
C ARG A 334 -5.69 -13.69 -5.67
N HIS A 335 -6.88 -13.52 -6.21
CA HIS A 335 -7.22 -13.93 -7.56
C HIS A 335 -7.82 -12.76 -8.34
N ILE A 336 -7.74 -12.81 -9.65
CA ILE A 336 -8.20 -11.73 -10.52
C ILE A 336 -9.64 -11.99 -10.94
N GLY A 337 -10.47 -10.96 -10.71
CA GLY A 337 -11.81 -10.85 -11.24
C GLY A 337 -11.91 -9.81 -12.35
N SER A 338 -12.90 -9.96 -13.20
CA SER A 338 -13.29 -8.97 -14.19
C SER A 338 -14.80 -8.76 -14.22
N ILE A 339 -15.24 -7.57 -14.60
CA ILE A 339 -16.66 -7.23 -14.78
C ILE A 339 -16.88 -6.71 -16.18
N ASP A 340 -17.78 -7.34 -16.93
CA ASP A 340 -18.33 -6.76 -18.15
C ASP A 340 -19.38 -5.71 -17.75
N LEU A 341 -19.10 -4.43 -18.06
CA LEU A 341 -19.89 -3.31 -17.60
C LEU A 341 -21.21 -3.12 -18.37
N ALA A 342 -21.34 -3.75 -19.55
CA ALA A 342 -22.59 -3.73 -20.31
C ALA A 342 -23.66 -4.62 -19.65
N TYR A 343 -23.22 -5.73 -19.06
CA TYR A 343 -24.11 -6.76 -18.48
C TYR A 343 -24.01 -6.83 -16.95
N ASN A 344 -23.11 -6.07 -16.33
CA ASN A 344 -22.71 -6.20 -14.90
C ASN A 344 -22.33 -7.65 -14.56
N LYS A 345 -21.67 -8.34 -15.48
CA LYS A 345 -21.32 -9.76 -15.33
C LYS A 345 -19.92 -9.91 -14.75
N LEU A 346 -19.86 -10.47 -13.55
CA LEU A 346 -18.62 -10.87 -12.88
C LEU A 346 -18.08 -12.18 -13.48
N ASN A 347 -16.78 -12.23 -13.76
CA ASN A 347 -16.04 -13.43 -14.15
C ASN A 347 -14.77 -13.53 -13.31
N TRP A 348 -14.34 -14.74 -12.98
CA TRP A 348 -13.05 -15.01 -12.37
C TRP A 348 -12.04 -15.38 -13.46
N GLU A 349 -10.93 -14.67 -13.51
CA GLU A 349 -9.89 -14.81 -14.53
C GLU A 349 -8.77 -15.74 -14.09
N THR A 350 -8.52 -15.85 -12.79
CA THR A 350 -7.51 -16.73 -12.19
C THR A 350 -8.10 -17.51 -11.01
N SER A 351 -7.46 -18.62 -10.66
CA SER A 351 -7.84 -19.50 -9.54
C SER A 351 -6.64 -20.38 -9.13
N GLY A 352 -6.82 -21.21 -8.11
CA GLY A 352 -5.81 -22.17 -7.66
C GLY A 352 -5.04 -21.70 -6.44
N THR A 353 -3.73 -22.00 -6.35
CA THR A 353 -2.91 -21.74 -5.14
C THR A 353 -1.96 -20.56 -5.29
N GLY A 354 -2.07 -19.81 -6.38
CA GLY A 354 -1.27 -18.63 -6.66
C GLY A 354 -1.69 -17.39 -5.88
N ILE A 355 -0.90 -16.33 -6.04
CA ILE A 355 -1.21 -14.97 -5.64
C ILE A 355 -1.12 -14.11 -6.90
N GLU A 356 -2.26 -13.61 -7.39
CA GLU A 356 -2.34 -12.79 -8.58
C GLU A 356 -2.84 -11.38 -8.22
N ALA A 357 -2.09 -10.35 -8.63
CA ALA A 357 -2.32 -8.98 -8.22
C ALA A 357 -2.04 -7.96 -9.34
N TYR A 358 -2.51 -6.73 -9.18
CA TYR A 358 -2.29 -5.60 -10.10
C TYR A 358 -2.62 -5.91 -11.57
N PRO A 359 -3.85 -6.39 -11.88
CA PRO A 359 -4.22 -6.72 -13.25
C PRO A 359 -4.38 -5.46 -14.13
N VAL A 360 -3.93 -5.57 -15.39
CA VAL A 360 -4.15 -4.57 -16.45
C VAL A 360 -4.56 -5.25 -17.74
N TRP A 361 -5.55 -4.69 -18.45
CA TRP A 361 -5.88 -5.12 -19.80
C TRP A 361 -4.82 -4.61 -20.78
N VAL A 362 -4.36 -5.45 -21.69
CA VAL A 362 -3.37 -5.09 -22.70
C VAL A 362 -4.07 -4.48 -23.91
N GLY A 363 -4.14 -3.16 -23.96
CA GLY A 363 -4.93 -2.45 -24.97
C GLY A 363 -6.36 -2.98 -25.07
N ASN A 364 -6.85 -3.18 -26.30
CA ASN A 364 -8.17 -3.75 -26.58
C ASN A 364 -8.12 -5.19 -27.12
N THR A 365 -7.08 -5.95 -26.76
CA THR A 365 -6.80 -7.28 -27.34
C THR A 365 -7.51 -8.44 -26.63
N GLY A 366 -8.05 -8.21 -25.45
CA GLY A 366 -8.57 -9.27 -24.57
C GLY A 366 -7.48 -10.03 -23.81
N LYS A 367 -6.21 -9.66 -23.95
CA LYS A 367 -5.10 -10.15 -23.13
C LYS A 367 -5.02 -9.35 -21.82
N MET A 368 -4.49 -9.99 -20.78
CA MET A 368 -4.33 -9.37 -19.45
C MET A 368 -2.92 -9.63 -18.93
N ALA A 369 -2.29 -8.62 -18.37
CA ALA A 369 -1.04 -8.76 -17.62
C ALA A 369 -1.29 -8.53 -16.13
N PHE A 370 -0.55 -9.23 -15.26
CA PHE A 370 -0.69 -9.12 -13.81
C PHE A 370 0.56 -9.67 -13.10
N PHE A 371 0.70 -9.35 -11.81
CA PHE A 371 1.70 -10.00 -10.96
C PHE A 371 1.24 -11.39 -10.58
N SER A 372 2.14 -12.37 -10.69
CA SER A 372 1.87 -13.75 -10.29
C SER A 372 2.97 -14.26 -9.38
N ALA A 373 2.60 -14.78 -8.22
CA ALA A 373 3.49 -15.44 -7.26
C ALA A 373 2.93 -16.77 -6.79
N THR A 374 3.76 -17.54 -6.11
CA THR A 374 3.38 -18.77 -5.40
C THR A 374 4.00 -18.78 -4.00
N ALA A 375 3.85 -19.84 -3.25
CA ALA A 375 4.57 -20.00 -1.98
C ALA A 375 6.10 -20.10 -2.17
N GLN A 376 6.58 -20.64 -3.28
CA GLN A 376 8.01 -20.89 -3.56
C GLN A 376 8.63 -19.93 -4.56
N ARG A 377 7.84 -19.09 -5.23
CA ARG A 377 8.32 -18.15 -6.26
C ARG A 377 7.75 -16.76 -6.01
N SER A 378 8.63 -15.76 -5.92
CA SER A 378 8.24 -14.35 -5.84
C SER A 378 7.51 -13.88 -7.10
N HIS A 379 7.03 -12.66 -7.12
CA HIS A 379 6.25 -12.12 -8.23
C HIS A 379 7.05 -12.01 -9.52
N LEU A 380 6.43 -12.46 -10.60
CA LEU A 380 6.80 -12.19 -11.99
C LEU A 380 5.58 -11.61 -12.71
N ILE A 381 5.81 -10.99 -13.87
CA ILE A 381 4.71 -10.59 -14.75
C ILE A 381 4.17 -11.84 -15.43
N ALA A 382 2.87 -12.06 -15.31
CA ALA A 382 2.13 -13.05 -16.07
C ALA A 382 1.32 -12.38 -17.19
N LEU A 383 1.29 -12.99 -18.36
CA LEU A 383 0.46 -12.61 -19.50
C LEU A 383 -0.55 -13.70 -19.76
N LYS A 384 -1.83 -13.38 -19.68
CA LYS A 384 -2.96 -14.29 -19.92
C LYS A 384 -3.61 -13.97 -21.26
N GLU A 385 -3.80 -15.00 -22.09
CA GLU A 385 -4.56 -14.99 -23.33
C GLU A 385 -5.52 -16.17 -23.36
N GLY A 386 -6.80 -15.91 -23.24
CA GLY A 386 -7.81 -16.97 -23.07
C GLY A 386 -7.53 -17.83 -21.85
N ALA A 387 -7.38 -19.13 -22.02
CA ALA A 387 -7.03 -20.09 -20.96
C ALA A 387 -5.51 -20.20 -20.67
N ASN A 388 -4.67 -19.64 -21.54
CA ASN A 388 -3.22 -19.77 -21.40
C ASN A 388 -2.63 -18.63 -20.60
N THR A 389 -1.69 -18.94 -19.69
CA THR A 389 -0.92 -17.96 -18.94
C THR A 389 0.56 -18.23 -19.15
N LYS A 390 1.32 -17.22 -19.56
CA LYS A 390 2.77 -17.25 -19.74
C LYS A 390 3.40 -16.34 -18.70
N LEU A 391 4.42 -16.83 -17.98
CA LEU A 391 5.28 -16.00 -17.15
C LEU A 391 6.34 -15.31 -18.01
N LEU A 392 6.62 -14.08 -17.70
CA LEU A 392 7.72 -13.32 -18.31
C LEU A 392 8.90 -13.27 -17.34
N GLN A 393 10.12 -13.34 -17.87
CA GLN A 393 11.37 -13.16 -17.10
C GLN A 393 11.63 -14.23 -16.02
N GLU A 394 11.26 -15.47 -16.24
CA GLU A 394 11.63 -16.59 -15.33
C GLU A 394 13.16 -16.75 -15.21
N ASP A 395 13.90 -16.29 -16.21
CA ASP A 395 15.37 -16.24 -16.24
C ASP A 395 15.99 -15.20 -15.28
N LEU A 396 15.20 -14.25 -14.76
CA LEU A 396 15.63 -13.34 -13.70
C LEU A 396 15.68 -13.97 -12.31
N ILE A 397 15.09 -15.16 -12.12
CA ILE A 397 15.22 -15.86 -10.84
C ILE A 397 16.66 -16.34 -10.70
N PRO A 398 17.42 -15.86 -9.69
CA PRO A 398 18.82 -16.25 -9.53
C PRO A 398 18.97 -17.76 -9.37
N SER A 399 20.00 -18.34 -9.99
CA SER A 399 20.23 -19.80 -9.97
C SER A 399 20.49 -20.36 -8.56
N ASP A 400 20.95 -19.52 -7.63
CA ASP A 400 21.18 -19.82 -6.22
C ASP A 400 19.99 -19.46 -5.31
N PHE A 401 18.87 -18.98 -5.88
CA PHE A 401 17.65 -18.74 -5.11
C PHE A 401 17.07 -20.07 -4.63
N PRO A 402 16.76 -20.22 -3.33
CA PRO A 402 16.46 -21.52 -2.72
C PRO A 402 15.02 -22.02 -2.97
N GLN A 403 14.47 -21.84 -4.15
CA GLN A 403 13.07 -22.09 -4.50
C GLN A 403 12.55 -23.45 -4.03
N LYS A 404 13.38 -24.50 -4.16
CA LYS A 404 13.00 -25.89 -3.82
C LYS A 404 12.97 -26.17 -2.33
N SER A 405 13.62 -25.33 -1.51
CA SER A 405 13.67 -25.50 -0.06
C SER A 405 12.67 -24.61 0.68
N LEU A 406 12.01 -23.69 -0.02
CA LEU A 406 10.97 -22.85 0.57
C LEU A 406 9.76 -23.69 0.94
N VAL A 407 9.21 -23.44 2.14
CA VAL A 407 8.01 -24.14 2.63
C VAL A 407 6.74 -23.54 2.07
N THR A 408 5.69 -24.34 1.93
CA THR A 408 4.33 -23.86 1.69
C THR A 408 3.68 -23.53 3.03
N PRO A 409 3.38 -22.27 3.34
CA PRO A 409 2.77 -21.92 4.63
C PRO A 409 1.37 -22.51 4.73
N ARG A 410 1.01 -22.93 5.95
CA ARG A 410 -0.29 -23.52 6.25
C ARG A 410 -1.17 -22.50 6.96
N GLN A 411 -2.38 -22.27 6.44
CA GLN A 411 -3.38 -21.43 7.10
C GLN A 411 -3.83 -22.03 8.44
N VAL A 412 -3.96 -21.19 9.44
CA VAL A 412 -4.51 -21.53 10.76
C VAL A 412 -5.46 -20.46 11.23
N SER A 413 -6.34 -20.83 12.17
CA SER A 413 -7.14 -19.87 12.91
C SER A 413 -7.21 -20.26 14.39
N PHE A 414 -7.33 -19.28 15.24
CA PHE A 414 -7.47 -19.43 16.69
C PHE A 414 -8.39 -18.34 17.25
N ARG A 415 -8.68 -18.40 18.54
CA ARG A 415 -9.60 -17.45 19.18
C ARG A 415 -8.83 -16.49 20.10
N ALA A 416 -9.08 -15.21 19.95
CA ALA A 416 -8.73 -14.21 20.94
C ALA A 416 -9.63 -14.36 22.19
N PRO A 417 -9.25 -13.80 23.35
CA PRO A 417 -10.01 -13.93 24.60
C PRO A 417 -11.46 -13.44 24.51
N ASP A 418 -11.75 -12.47 23.67
CA ASP A 418 -13.10 -11.94 23.41
C ASP A 418 -13.93 -12.78 22.41
N GLY A 419 -13.38 -13.91 21.95
CA GLY A 419 -14.04 -14.82 21.01
C GLY A 419 -13.84 -14.46 19.53
N THR A 420 -13.11 -13.38 19.20
CA THR A 420 -12.79 -13.02 17.82
C THR A 420 -11.94 -14.12 17.16
N THR A 421 -12.30 -14.52 15.93
CA THR A 421 -11.46 -15.42 15.13
C THR A 421 -10.29 -14.65 14.56
N VAL A 422 -9.09 -15.10 14.87
CA VAL A 422 -7.82 -14.57 14.36
C VAL A 422 -7.25 -15.56 13.36
N TYR A 423 -6.64 -15.06 12.29
CA TYR A 423 -6.10 -15.87 11.20
C TYR A 423 -4.57 -15.76 11.17
N GLY A 424 -3.92 -16.74 10.57
CA GLY A 424 -2.47 -16.69 10.40
C GLY A 424 -1.93 -17.80 9.51
N GLN A 425 -0.63 -17.74 9.23
CA GLN A 425 0.09 -18.70 8.41
C GLN A 425 1.27 -19.27 9.19
N ILE A 426 1.36 -20.60 9.29
CA ILE A 426 2.50 -21.29 9.88
C ILE A 426 3.51 -21.66 8.79
N PHE A 427 4.75 -21.20 8.99
CA PHE A 427 5.93 -21.62 8.24
C PHE A 427 6.70 -22.64 9.08
N GLU A 428 6.83 -23.84 8.56
CA GLU A 428 7.52 -24.91 9.26
C GLU A 428 8.17 -25.87 8.25
N LYS A 429 9.47 -26.11 8.45
CA LYS A 429 10.18 -27.16 7.72
C LYS A 429 9.99 -28.49 8.42
N GLU A 430 9.63 -29.52 7.66
CA GLU A 430 9.48 -30.88 8.20
C GLU A 430 10.81 -31.43 8.75
N GLY A 431 10.71 -32.28 9.77
CA GLY A 431 11.88 -32.89 10.43
C GLY A 431 12.58 -31.96 11.43
N GLY A 432 13.81 -32.30 11.81
CA GLY A 432 14.61 -31.56 12.79
C GLY A 432 14.38 -32.00 14.24
N ALA A 433 14.52 -31.05 15.18
CA ALA A 433 14.33 -31.30 16.63
C ALA A 433 12.89 -31.72 16.94
N ALA A 434 12.71 -32.58 17.95
CA ALA A 434 11.38 -33.03 18.40
C ALA A 434 10.49 -31.88 18.87
N LYS A 435 11.12 -30.83 19.46
CA LYS A 435 10.47 -29.56 19.80
C LYS A 435 11.31 -28.41 19.28
N LYS A 436 10.71 -27.54 18.47
CA LYS A 436 11.33 -26.38 17.84
C LYS A 436 11.00 -25.10 18.59
N PRO A 437 11.84 -24.07 18.62
CA PRO A 437 11.44 -22.76 19.10
C PRO A 437 10.38 -22.15 18.17
N GLY A 438 9.49 -21.34 18.74
CA GLY A 438 8.44 -20.63 18.00
C GLY A 438 8.77 -19.14 17.83
N VAL A 439 8.31 -18.55 16.74
CA VAL A 439 8.41 -17.11 16.49
C VAL A 439 7.09 -16.56 15.98
N ILE A 440 6.61 -15.50 16.61
CA ILE A 440 5.49 -14.70 16.09
C ILE A 440 6.03 -13.63 15.16
N PHE A 441 5.49 -13.53 13.96
CA PHE A 441 5.63 -12.37 13.08
C PHE A 441 4.38 -11.50 13.16
N ALA A 442 4.52 -10.24 13.58
CA ALA A 442 3.50 -9.22 13.59
C ALA A 442 3.75 -8.22 12.44
N HIS A 443 2.82 -8.14 11.47
CA HIS A 443 2.99 -7.23 10.34
C HIS A 443 2.78 -5.76 10.72
N GLY A 444 3.29 -4.85 9.91
CA GLY A 444 3.05 -3.41 10.03
C GLY A 444 1.76 -2.94 9.33
N GLY A 445 1.58 -1.66 9.26
CA GLY A 445 0.45 -1.02 8.59
C GLY A 445 -0.46 -0.25 9.54
N PRO A 446 -1.50 -0.82 10.20
CA PRO A 446 -1.89 -2.25 10.28
C PRO A 446 -2.80 -2.77 9.16
N GLN A 447 -3.29 -1.91 8.25
CA GLN A 447 -4.23 -2.27 7.18
C GLN A 447 -3.57 -3.15 6.10
N ARG A 448 -3.14 -4.34 6.50
CA ARG A 448 -2.46 -5.33 5.65
C ARG A 448 -3.04 -6.72 5.90
N GLN A 449 -2.74 -7.63 4.98
CA GLN A 449 -3.00 -9.06 5.13
C GLN A 449 -1.78 -9.85 4.66
N MET A 450 -1.28 -10.75 5.50
CA MET A 450 -0.25 -11.71 5.12
C MET A 450 -0.91 -12.89 4.40
N LEU A 451 -0.24 -13.43 3.38
CA LEU A 451 -0.80 -14.36 2.41
C LEU A 451 -0.13 -15.73 2.46
N LEU A 452 -0.78 -16.72 1.84
CA LEU A 452 -0.25 -18.10 1.68
C LEU A 452 0.82 -18.22 0.57
N GLY A 453 1.45 -17.13 0.23
CA GLY A 453 2.51 -17.00 -0.76
C GLY A 453 3.18 -15.62 -0.64
N TRP A 454 4.09 -15.32 -1.56
CA TRP A 454 4.78 -14.04 -1.59
C TRP A 454 3.79 -12.88 -1.69
N SER A 455 3.99 -11.85 -0.87
CA SER A 455 3.13 -10.67 -0.87
C SER A 455 3.30 -9.84 -2.15
N TYR A 456 2.23 -9.25 -2.62
CA TYR A 456 2.25 -8.28 -3.73
C TYR A 456 2.79 -6.89 -3.32
N MET A 457 3.27 -6.74 -2.08
CA MET A 457 3.93 -5.55 -1.55
C MET A 457 5.40 -5.88 -1.27
N ASP A 458 6.35 -5.06 -1.75
CA ASP A 458 7.79 -5.31 -1.66
C ASP A 458 8.25 -5.53 -0.21
N TYR A 459 7.90 -4.64 0.71
CA TYR A 459 8.22 -4.76 2.14
C TYR A 459 7.76 -6.10 2.75
N TYR A 460 6.56 -6.59 2.39
CA TYR A 460 6.03 -7.86 2.93
C TYR A 460 6.48 -9.09 2.12
N SER A 461 6.94 -8.92 0.91
CA SER A 461 7.74 -9.94 0.22
C SER A 461 9.06 -10.17 0.95
N ASN A 462 9.70 -9.09 1.43
CA ASN A 462 10.89 -9.22 2.26
C ASN A 462 10.60 -9.96 3.57
N THR A 463 9.55 -9.57 4.31
CA THR A 463 9.20 -10.28 5.56
C THR A 463 8.79 -11.74 5.32
N TYR A 464 8.19 -12.06 4.17
CA TYR A 464 7.95 -13.45 3.76
C TYR A 464 9.26 -14.20 3.60
N SER A 465 10.30 -13.58 3.04
CA SER A 465 11.63 -14.18 2.92
C SER A 465 12.29 -14.45 4.29
N ILE A 466 12.11 -13.53 5.26
CA ILE A 466 12.58 -13.74 6.65
C ILE A 466 11.88 -14.96 7.28
N ASN A 467 10.54 -15.05 7.14
CA ASN A 467 9.77 -16.19 7.67
C ASN A 467 10.23 -17.52 7.06
N GLN A 468 10.52 -17.55 5.76
CA GLN A 468 11.08 -18.71 5.07
C GLN A 468 12.48 -19.07 5.60
N TYR A 469 13.33 -18.07 5.82
CA TYR A 469 14.68 -18.29 6.36
C TYR A 469 14.65 -18.79 7.80
N LEU A 470 13.79 -18.25 8.65
CA LEU A 470 13.61 -18.72 10.03
C LEU A 470 13.10 -20.18 10.05
N ALA A 471 12.18 -20.54 9.15
CA ALA A 471 11.72 -21.93 9.01
C ALA A 471 12.87 -22.85 8.58
N GLU A 472 13.75 -22.42 7.67
CA GLU A 472 14.96 -23.15 7.25
C GLU A 472 15.93 -23.36 8.41
N LEU A 473 16.07 -22.36 9.31
CA LEU A 473 16.88 -22.48 10.52
C LEU A 473 16.29 -23.44 11.57
N GLY A 474 15.03 -23.86 11.41
CA GLY A 474 14.35 -24.81 12.31
C GLY A 474 13.37 -24.18 13.29
N PHE A 475 12.98 -22.93 13.11
CA PHE A 475 11.86 -22.32 13.83
C PHE A 475 10.50 -22.77 13.28
N VAL A 476 9.48 -22.71 14.13
CA VAL A 476 8.08 -22.65 13.69
C VAL A 476 7.64 -21.20 13.75
N VAL A 477 7.36 -20.60 12.60
CA VAL A 477 6.97 -19.19 12.51
C VAL A 477 5.47 -19.10 12.30
N LEU A 478 4.77 -18.32 13.13
CA LEU A 478 3.37 -17.96 12.95
C LEU A 478 3.28 -16.48 12.57
N SER A 479 2.93 -16.22 11.31
CA SER A 479 2.56 -14.91 10.81
C SER A 479 1.10 -14.65 11.16
N VAL A 480 0.82 -13.64 12.00
CA VAL A 480 -0.52 -13.36 12.52
C VAL A 480 -1.19 -12.27 11.71
N ASN A 481 -2.39 -12.55 11.18
CA ASN A 481 -3.32 -11.55 10.66
C ASN A 481 -4.24 -11.11 11.81
N TYR A 482 -3.82 -10.10 12.54
CA TYR A 482 -4.55 -9.54 13.69
C TYR A 482 -5.60 -8.51 13.25
N ARG A 483 -6.56 -8.20 14.13
CA ARG A 483 -7.55 -7.11 13.93
C ARG A 483 -6.86 -5.81 13.52
N LEU A 484 -7.56 -4.90 12.84
CA LEU A 484 -7.09 -3.75 12.08
C LEU A 484 -6.52 -4.13 10.70
N GLY A 485 -6.17 -5.39 10.48
CA GLY A 485 -5.83 -5.92 9.15
C GLY A 485 -7.03 -5.94 8.19
N ILE A 486 -6.77 -6.17 6.92
CA ILE A 486 -7.78 -6.25 5.86
C ILE A 486 -8.08 -7.70 5.46
N GLY A 487 -9.12 -7.93 4.66
CA GLY A 487 -9.41 -9.24 4.07
C GLY A 487 -10.40 -10.09 4.85
N TYR A 488 -10.89 -9.64 6.02
CA TYR A 488 -11.79 -10.40 6.88
C TYR A 488 -13.06 -9.63 7.26
N GLY A 489 -13.44 -8.64 6.46
CA GLY A 489 -14.61 -7.79 6.66
C GLY A 489 -14.36 -6.56 7.52
N TYR A 490 -15.39 -5.69 7.56
CA TYR A 490 -15.30 -4.37 8.17
C TYR A 490 -15.00 -4.42 9.68
N GLU A 491 -15.67 -5.29 10.44
CA GLU A 491 -15.54 -5.37 11.91
C GLU A 491 -14.15 -5.85 12.34
N PHE A 492 -13.52 -6.70 11.53
CA PHE A 492 -12.14 -7.11 11.73
C PHE A 492 -11.18 -5.97 11.42
N HIS A 493 -11.46 -5.24 10.33
CA HIS A 493 -10.64 -4.11 9.88
C HIS A 493 -10.81 -2.87 10.79
N ARG A 494 -11.98 -2.67 11.38
CA ARG A 494 -12.34 -1.52 12.22
C ARG A 494 -12.92 -1.92 13.55
N PRO A 495 -12.14 -2.64 14.39
CA PRO A 495 -12.61 -3.00 15.73
C PRO A 495 -12.76 -1.76 16.60
N ALA A 496 -13.67 -1.82 17.56
CA ALA A 496 -13.67 -0.84 18.65
C ALA A 496 -12.41 -0.99 19.51
N ASN A 497 -11.93 0.12 20.07
CA ASN A 497 -10.78 0.16 20.98
C ASN A 497 -9.44 -0.31 20.36
N GLY A 498 -9.27 -0.19 19.05
CA GLY A 498 -8.00 -0.49 18.38
C GLY A 498 -6.98 0.62 18.52
N TYR A 499 -5.69 0.29 18.38
CA TYR A 499 -4.55 1.20 18.40
C TYR A 499 -4.50 2.06 19.68
N HIS A 500 -4.36 3.38 19.55
CA HIS A 500 -4.33 4.34 20.65
C HIS A 500 -5.64 4.46 21.46
N GLN A 501 -6.69 3.74 21.06
CA GLN A 501 -7.98 3.69 21.77
C GLN A 501 -8.14 2.46 22.67
N GLY A 502 -7.04 1.69 22.92
CA GLY A 502 -7.08 0.54 23.81
C GLY A 502 -6.26 -0.67 23.36
N ALA A 503 -5.63 -0.61 22.18
CA ALA A 503 -4.77 -1.66 21.60
C ALA A 503 -5.39 -3.08 21.68
N VAL A 504 -6.68 -3.20 21.34
CA VAL A 504 -7.43 -4.48 21.42
C VAL A 504 -6.80 -5.58 20.57
N GLU A 505 -6.15 -5.23 19.46
CA GLU A 505 -5.45 -6.13 18.55
C GLU A 505 -4.23 -6.81 19.19
N TYR A 506 -3.70 -6.26 20.27
CA TYR A 506 -2.64 -6.94 21.03
C TYR A 506 -3.12 -8.29 21.61
N GLN A 507 -4.40 -8.41 21.94
CA GLN A 507 -4.96 -9.68 22.40
C GLN A 507 -4.87 -10.78 21.34
N ASP A 508 -4.89 -10.41 20.05
CA ASP A 508 -4.74 -11.35 18.94
C ASP A 508 -3.29 -11.88 18.84
N ILE A 509 -2.32 -11.00 19.07
CA ILE A 509 -0.88 -11.35 19.11
C ILE A 509 -0.61 -12.28 20.30
N LYS A 510 -1.10 -11.96 21.50
CA LYS A 510 -0.96 -12.80 22.68
C LYS A 510 -1.60 -14.18 22.45
N ALA A 511 -2.83 -14.23 21.94
CA ALA A 511 -3.49 -15.49 21.61
C ALA A 511 -2.73 -16.30 20.56
N GLY A 512 -2.08 -15.63 19.59
CA GLY A 512 -1.17 -16.25 18.62
C GLY A 512 0.05 -16.88 19.28
N GLY A 513 0.66 -16.19 20.24
CA GLY A 513 1.77 -16.70 21.06
C GLY A 513 1.37 -17.92 21.87
N GLU A 514 0.23 -17.87 22.55
CA GLU A 514 -0.33 -18.99 23.32
C GLU A 514 -0.68 -20.19 22.42
N TYR A 515 -1.31 -19.91 21.24
CA TYR A 515 -1.60 -20.94 20.25
C TYR A 515 -0.33 -21.64 19.77
N LEU A 516 0.73 -20.86 19.42
CA LEU A 516 2.01 -21.39 18.95
C LEU A 516 2.71 -22.23 20.03
N ALA A 517 2.72 -21.74 21.28
CA ALA A 517 3.34 -22.44 22.42
C ALA A 517 2.69 -23.80 22.73
N ASN A 518 1.40 -23.95 22.42
CA ASN A 518 0.63 -25.19 22.65
C ASN A 518 0.72 -26.20 21.51
N LEU A 519 1.38 -25.88 20.38
CA LEU A 519 1.60 -26.86 19.31
C LEU A 519 2.55 -27.97 19.76
N ALA A 520 2.22 -29.23 19.45
CA ALA A 520 2.96 -30.38 19.92
C ALA A 520 4.46 -30.35 19.53
N GLN A 521 4.78 -29.81 18.36
CA GLN A 521 6.14 -29.68 17.83
C GLN A 521 6.88 -28.41 18.29
N VAL A 522 6.24 -27.53 19.08
CA VAL A 522 6.85 -26.28 19.56
C VAL A 522 7.30 -26.42 21.01
N ASN A 523 8.44 -25.86 21.33
CA ASN A 523 8.88 -25.65 22.70
C ASN A 523 8.25 -24.36 23.25
N GLY A 524 7.18 -24.48 24.03
CA GLY A 524 6.43 -23.35 24.57
C GLY A 524 7.25 -22.39 25.46
N ASP A 525 8.40 -22.86 26.01
CA ASP A 525 9.30 -22.00 26.78
C ASP A 525 10.27 -21.18 25.91
N LYS A 526 10.20 -21.33 24.58
CA LYS A 526 11.10 -20.69 23.61
C LYS A 526 10.29 -20.00 22.51
N ILE A 527 9.49 -19.01 22.88
CA ILE A 527 8.70 -18.19 21.96
C ILE A 527 9.33 -16.81 21.83
N GLY A 528 9.66 -16.42 20.59
CA GLY A 528 10.08 -15.06 20.25
C GLY A 528 9.02 -14.31 19.44
N ILE A 529 9.27 -13.03 19.24
CA ILE A 529 8.42 -12.16 18.42
C ILE A 529 9.25 -11.17 17.64
N TYR A 530 8.84 -10.85 16.40
CA TYR A 530 9.42 -9.73 15.66
C TYR A 530 8.36 -9.04 14.79
N GLY A 531 8.62 -7.78 14.47
CA GLY A 531 7.77 -7.02 13.55
C GLY A 531 8.33 -5.64 13.27
N GLY A 532 7.86 -5.03 12.16
CA GLY A 532 8.23 -3.68 11.76
C GLY A 532 7.06 -2.71 11.87
N SER A 533 7.35 -1.40 12.13
CA SER A 533 6.34 -0.36 12.17
C SER A 533 5.26 -0.64 13.23
N TYR A 534 4.02 -0.79 12.82
CA TYR A 534 2.94 -1.25 13.70
C TYR A 534 3.25 -2.62 14.32
N GLY A 535 3.92 -3.50 13.59
CA GLY A 535 4.39 -4.78 14.11
C GLY A 535 5.49 -4.62 15.18
N GLY A 536 6.34 -3.61 15.07
CA GLY A 536 7.31 -3.20 16.09
C GLY A 536 6.60 -2.71 17.37
N PHE A 537 5.55 -1.89 17.22
CA PHE A 537 4.67 -1.50 18.32
C PHE A 537 4.10 -2.74 19.06
N LEU A 538 3.54 -3.71 18.31
CA LEU A 538 2.99 -4.93 18.89
C LEU A 538 4.06 -5.83 19.51
N THR A 539 5.27 -5.86 18.92
CA THR A 539 6.44 -6.56 19.48
C THR A 539 6.82 -5.95 20.82
N SER A 540 6.96 -4.64 20.89
CA SER A 540 7.30 -3.95 22.15
C SER A 540 6.19 -4.08 23.21
N LEU A 541 4.90 -4.06 22.82
CA LEU A 541 3.80 -4.37 23.74
C LEU A 541 3.89 -5.80 24.31
N ALA A 542 4.21 -6.78 23.44
CA ALA A 542 4.35 -8.16 23.83
C ALA A 542 5.47 -8.36 24.85
N LEU A 543 6.63 -7.72 24.62
CA LEU A 543 7.75 -7.79 25.54
C LEU A 543 7.49 -7.03 26.85
N ALA A 544 6.78 -5.91 26.80
CA ALA A 544 6.45 -5.13 27.99
C ALA A 544 5.39 -5.81 28.88
N ARG A 545 4.39 -6.49 28.30
CA ARG A 545 3.24 -7.04 29.03
C ARG A 545 3.34 -8.51 29.36
N ASP A 546 3.94 -9.30 28.47
CA ASP A 546 3.94 -10.77 28.54
C ASP A 546 5.35 -11.35 28.27
N SER A 547 6.40 -10.79 28.96
CA SER A 547 7.79 -11.30 28.89
C SER A 547 7.92 -12.76 29.32
N ASP A 548 6.99 -13.28 30.12
CA ASP A 548 6.92 -14.68 30.51
C ASP A 548 6.46 -15.61 29.35
N LEU A 549 5.75 -15.09 28.36
CA LEU A 549 5.42 -15.79 27.12
C LEU A 549 6.47 -15.52 26.04
N PHE A 550 6.77 -14.24 25.76
CA PHE A 550 7.68 -13.82 24.71
C PHE A 550 9.10 -13.63 25.25
N LYS A 551 9.95 -14.61 25.04
CA LYS A 551 11.29 -14.69 25.64
C LYS A 551 12.33 -13.76 25.01
N VAL A 552 12.08 -13.24 23.83
CA VAL A 552 12.95 -12.35 23.06
C VAL A 552 12.16 -11.64 21.98
N GLY A 553 12.55 -10.43 21.59
CA GLY A 553 11.93 -9.75 20.46
C GLY A 553 12.91 -8.92 19.63
N VAL A 554 12.48 -8.67 18.38
CA VAL A 554 13.15 -7.72 17.49
C VAL A 554 12.13 -6.69 17.04
N ASP A 555 12.32 -5.47 17.50
CA ASP A 555 11.50 -4.31 17.18
C ASP A 555 12.17 -3.50 16.08
N ILE A 556 11.53 -3.49 14.91
CA ILE A 556 12.02 -2.76 13.75
C ILE A 556 11.17 -1.50 13.61
N HIS A 557 11.74 -0.32 13.82
CA HIS A 557 11.10 1.02 13.71
C HIS A 557 9.68 1.10 14.28
N GLY A 558 9.47 0.54 15.48
CA GLY A 558 8.18 0.54 16.16
C GLY A 558 7.76 1.91 16.71
N VAL A 559 6.45 2.06 16.95
CA VAL A 559 5.88 3.17 17.71
C VAL A 559 5.83 2.78 19.19
N HIS A 560 6.30 3.63 20.10
CA HIS A 560 6.40 3.29 21.50
C HIS A 560 5.59 4.21 22.42
N ASP A 561 5.30 5.43 21.95
CA ASP A 561 4.51 6.43 22.65
C ASP A 561 3.36 6.91 21.75
N LEU A 562 2.14 6.69 22.20
CA LEU A 562 0.91 7.08 21.50
C LEU A 562 0.26 8.34 22.08
N ASP A 563 0.81 8.92 23.17
CA ASP A 563 0.25 10.08 23.83
C ASP A 563 0.14 11.28 22.87
N GLY A 564 1.18 11.51 22.05
CA GLY A 564 1.21 12.55 21.02
C GLY A 564 0.19 12.39 19.87
N ARG A 565 -0.55 11.28 19.80
CA ARG A 565 -1.65 11.11 18.81
C ARG A 565 -2.82 12.05 19.05
N TYR A 566 -2.97 12.55 20.28
CA TYR A 566 -3.98 13.50 20.67
C TYR A 566 -3.38 14.87 21.02
N ASP A 567 -2.42 15.34 20.24
CA ASP A 567 -1.99 16.75 20.37
C ASP A 567 -3.19 17.67 20.23
N LEU A 568 -3.17 18.76 21.02
CA LEU A 568 -4.24 19.76 20.99
C LEU A 568 -4.45 20.22 19.54
N PRO A 569 -5.64 19.98 18.97
CA PRO A 569 -5.91 20.44 17.63
C PRO A 569 -5.91 21.97 17.63
N GLU A 570 -5.50 22.58 16.51
CA GLU A 570 -5.70 24.03 16.26
C GLU A 570 -7.20 24.37 16.12
N THR A 571 -8.08 23.75 16.89
CA THR A 571 -9.52 23.97 16.93
C THR A 571 -9.86 24.81 18.16
N TYR A 572 -10.95 25.59 18.06
CA TYR A 572 -11.44 26.41 19.17
C TYR A 572 -12.04 25.58 20.32
N GLU A 573 -12.28 24.30 20.10
CA GLU A 573 -12.90 23.40 21.06
C GLU A 573 -12.05 22.15 21.26
N VAL A 574 -11.86 21.75 22.50
CA VAL A 574 -11.22 20.48 22.88
C VAL A 574 -12.28 19.40 22.98
N ALA A 575 -11.96 18.19 22.55
CA ALA A 575 -12.87 17.06 22.68
C ALA A 575 -13.31 16.85 24.15
N PRO A 576 -14.57 16.51 24.40
CA PRO A 576 -15.11 16.39 25.78
C PRO A 576 -14.43 15.27 26.59
N ASP A 577 -13.83 14.28 25.93
CA ASP A 577 -13.11 13.16 26.54
C ASP A 577 -11.59 13.22 26.32
N TYR A 578 -11.02 14.39 25.98
CA TYR A 578 -9.62 14.58 25.62
C TYR A 578 -8.64 13.98 26.64
N GLU A 579 -8.76 14.34 27.92
CA GLU A 579 -7.88 13.84 28.98
C GLU A 579 -8.02 12.31 29.16
N LYS A 580 -9.24 11.77 29.01
CA LYS A 580 -9.45 10.33 29.03
C LYS A 580 -8.81 9.65 27.84
N ALA A 581 -8.93 10.24 26.64
CA ALA A 581 -8.36 9.69 25.41
C ALA A 581 -6.82 9.67 25.48
N LYS A 582 -6.19 10.73 25.99
CA LYS A 582 -4.73 10.77 26.24
C LYS A 582 -4.30 9.67 27.21
N LYS A 583 -5.02 9.52 28.33
CA LYS A 583 -4.75 8.44 29.28
C LYS A 583 -4.84 7.05 28.63
N VAL A 584 -5.88 6.80 27.85
CA VAL A 584 -6.04 5.52 27.13
C VAL A 584 -4.92 5.31 26.11
N ALA A 585 -4.50 6.36 25.40
CA ALA A 585 -3.38 6.28 24.46
C ALA A 585 -2.05 5.94 25.17
N TRP A 586 -1.78 6.57 26.29
CA TRP A 586 -0.66 6.22 27.15
C TRP A 586 -0.73 4.74 27.61
N GLU A 587 -1.87 4.32 28.17
CA GLU A 587 -2.10 2.93 28.61
C GLU A 587 -2.05 1.92 27.45
N SER A 588 -2.21 2.36 26.20
CA SER A 588 -2.05 1.55 25.00
C SER A 588 -0.61 1.49 24.51
N SER A 589 0.31 2.26 25.10
CA SER A 589 1.70 2.38 24.66
C SER A 589 2.61 1.37 25.35
N PRO A 590 3.63 0.82 24.66
CA PRO A 590 4.65 -0.03 25.30
C PRO A 590 5.35 0.62 26.48
N ILE A 591 5.60 1.94 26.41
CA ILE A 591 6.29 2.69 27.48
C ILE A 591 5.51 2.75 28.80
N SER A 592 4.21 2.47 28.82
CA SER A 592 3.42 2.42 30.06
C SER A 592 3.73 1.22 30.95
N ASP A 593 4.27 0.14 30.35
CA ASP A 593 4.43 -1.16 31.00
C ASP A 593 5.93 -1.58 31.14
N LEU A 594 6.89 -0.65 31.03
CA LEU A 594 8.33 -0.93 31.06
C LEU A 594 8.79 -1.68 32.32
N ALA A 595 8.13 -1.48 33.46
CA ALA A 595 8.47 -2.15 34.71
C ALA A 595 8.31 -3.68 34.64
N SER A 596 7.48 -4.19 33.74
CA SER A 596 7.22 -5.62 33.54
C SER A 596 8.11 -6.24 32.44
N TRP A 597 8.82 -5.41 31.70
CA TRP A 597 9.65 -5.87 30.57
C TRP A 597 10.97 -6.47 31.05
N THR A 598 11.15 -7.77 30.86
CA THR A 598 12.34 -8.52 31.26
C THR A 598 13.02 -9.25 30.09
N SER A 599 12.39 -9.35 28.95
CA SER A 599 12.90 -10.08 27.79
C SER A 599 13.96 -9.29 27.02
N PRO A 600 15.03 -9.92 26.51
CA PRO A 600 15.99 -9.28 25.63
C PRO A 600 15.31 -8.72 24.37
N VAL A 601 15.82 -7.56 23.91
CA VAL A 601 15.29 -6.89 22.71
C VAL A 601 16.42 -6.34 21.84
N LEU A 602 16.23 -6.43 20.51
CA LEU A 602 16.99 -5.72 19.51
C LEU A 602 16.11 -4.64 18.89
N PHE A 603 16.53 -3.39 19.00
CA PHE A 603 15.90 -2.25 18.30
C PHE A 603 16.63 -1.98 16.99
N ILE A 604 15.89 -1.87 15.87
CA ILE A 604 16.46 -1.50 14.57
C ILE A 604 15.66 -0.31 14.02
N HIS A 605 16.33 0.77 13.63
CA HIS A 605 15.67 1.95 13.07
C HIS A 605 16.56 2.67 12.05
N SER A 606 15.97 3.31 11.07
CA SER A 606 16.65 4.25 10.16
C SER A 606 16.42 5.69 10.60
N ASP A 607 17.40 6.57 10.38
CA ASP A 607 17.29 7.95 10.88
C ASP A 607 16.54 8.91 9.94
N ASP A 608 16.30 8.53 8.68
CA ASP A 608 15.42 9.25 7.74
C ASP A 608 14.03 8.59 7.63
N ASP A 609 13.61 7.89 8.68
CA ASP A 609 12.26 7.31 8.75
C ASP A 609 11.21 8.41 8.83
N ARG A 610 10.33 8.47 7.83
CA ARG A 610 9.29 9.49 7.65
C ARG A 610 7.89 9.01 8.02
N ASN A 611 7.75 7.73 8.36
CA ASN A 611 6.51 7.10 8.80
C ASN A 611 6.45 7.01 10.32
N VAL A 612 7.55 6.54 10.93
CA VAL A 612 7.75 6.48 12.37
C VAL A 612 9.04 7.21 12.69
N ASN A 613 8.93 8.39 13.28
CA ASN A 613 10.10 9.20 13.60
C ASN A 613 11.07 8.42 14.51
N VAL A 614 12.36 8.45 14.19
CA VAL A 614 13.43 7.76 14.96
C VAL A 614 13.45 8.16 16.43
N SER A 615 12.87 9.32 16.79
CA SER A 615 12.72 9.76 18.19
C SER A 615 11.91 8.76 19.04
N GLN A 616 11.01 7.98 18.44
CA GLN A 616 10.27 6.92 19.15
C GLN A 616 11.22 5.89 19.76
N THR A 617 12.16 5.37 18.99
CA THR A 617 13.17 4.41 19.47
C THR A 617 14.20 5.10 20.34
N ALA A 618 14.65 6.31 20.01
CA ALA A 618 15.61 7.05 20.82
C ALA A 618 15.09 7.34 22.23
N ASP A 619 13.81 7.73 22.38
CA ASP A 619 13.20 7.95 23.70
C ASP A 619 13.06 6.63 24.48
N LEU A 620 12.67 5.55 23.82
CA LEU A 620 12.58 4.24 24.47
C LEU A 620 13.96 3.77 24.98
N ILE A 621 15.03 3.90 24.17
CA ILE A 621 16.40 3.59 24.57
C ILE A 621 16.82 4.43 25.78
N ARG A 622 16.57 5.73 25.78
CA ARG A 622 16.85 6.61 26.95
C ARG A 622 16.19 6.08 28.22
N ARG A 623 14.92 5.65 28.15
CA ARG A 623 14.20 5.05 29.29
C ARG A 623 14.83 3.73 29.73
N PHE A 624 15.28 2.88 28.80
CA PHE A 624 15.99 1.63 29.10
C PHE A 624 17.29 1.92 29.84
N GLU A 625 18.06 2.93 29.43
CA GLU A 625 19.31 3.35 30.11
C GLU A 625 19.03 3.88 31.50
N GLU A 626 18.02 4.74 31.69
CA GLU A 626 17.60 5.25 33.00
C GLU A 626 17.19 4.11 33.96
N LEU A 627 16.51 3.08 33.46
CA LEU A 627 16.08 1.91 34.22
C LEU A 627 17.14 0.80 34.29
N LYS A 628 18.30 0.98 33.62
CA LYS A 628 19.39 0.00 33.50
C LYS A 628 18.93 -1.34 32.92
N MET A 629 18.01 -1.30 31.97
CA MET A 629 17.51 -2.45 31.23
C MET A 629 18.47 -2.79 30.08
N PRO A 630 18.78 -4.08 29.84
CA PRO A 630 19.62 -4.46 28.71
C PRO A 630 18.90 -4.37 27.39
N TYR A 631 19.55 -3.89 26.34
CA TYR A 631 19.09 -3.89 24.96
C TYR A 631 20.27 -3.99 23.99
N GLU A 632 19.97 -4.36 22.74
CA GLU A 632 20.87 -4.16 21.60
C GLU A 632 20.19 -3.20 20.61
N SER A 633 20.97 -2.45 19.82
CA SER A 633 20.39 -1.53 18.84
C SER A 633 21.24 -1.42 17.57
N ILE A 634 20.55 -1.20 16.44
CA ILE A 634 21.16 -0.94 15.14
C ILE A 634 20.48 0.30 14.54
N LEU A 635 21.26 1.35 14.32
CA LEU A 635 20.84 2.52 13.55
C LEU A 635 21.32 2.36 12.10
N ILE A 636 20.44 2.61 11.12
CA ILE A 636 20.75 2.61 9.68
C ILE A 636 20.72 4.06 9.19
N PRO A 637 21.86 4.72 8.98
CA PRO A 637 21.90 6.11 8.56
C PRO A 637 21.44 6.30 7.11
N GLY A 638 20.63 7.33 6.86
CA GLY A 638 20.25 7.81 5.53
C GLY A 638 19.18 6.99 4.81
N ASP A 639 18.76 5.85 5.35
CA ASP A 639 17.68 5.05 4.78
C ASP A 639 16.31 5.44 5.38
N THR A 640 15.23 5.01 4.74
CA THR A 640 13.86 5.32 5.14
C THR A 640 13.18 4.12 5.81
N HIS A 641 11.87 4.27 6.08
CA HIS A 641 11.01 3.23 6.64
C HIS A 641 10.95 1.95 5.78
N HIS A 642 11.12 2.08 4.46
CA HIS A 642 10.92 0.97 3.51
C HIS A 642 12.22 0.28 3.08
N TRP A 643 13.36 0.57 3.72
CA TRP A 643 14.66 -0.01 3.38
C TRP A 643 14.94 0.13 1.88
N MET A 644 15.11 1.37 1.42
CA MET A 644 15.28 1.69 0.00
C MET A 644 16.54 1.05 -0.61
N LYS A 645 17.54 0.79 0.22
CA LYS A 645 18.76 0.09 -0.18
C LYS A 645 18.68 -1.39 0.17
N TRP A 646 18.84 -2.27 -0.82
CA TRP A 646 18.78 -3.73 -0.65
C TRP A 646 19.81 -4.26 0.36
N GLU A 647 21.04 -3.70 0.34
CA GLU A 647 22.08 -4.07 1.29
C GLU A 647 21.65 -3.81 2.75
N ASN A 648 20.99 -2.67 3.02
CA ASN A 648 20.46 -2.35 4.34
C ASN A 648 19.33 -3.29 4.74
N MET A 649 18.42 -3.62 3.81
CA MET A 649 17.35 -4.59 4.02
C MET A 649 17.93 -5.96 4.46
N VAL A 650 18.90 -6.49 3.71
CA VAL A 650 19.56 -7.77 4.02
C VAL A 650 20.25 -7.73 5.38
N ARG A 651 20.89 -6.61 5.73
CA ARG A 651 21.52 -6.40 7.04
C ARG A 651 20.51 -6.47 8.18
N VAL A 652 19.36 -5.84 8.04
CA VAL A 652 18.28 -5.86 9.03
C VAL A 652 17.71 -7.26 9.20
N ASP A 653 17.46 -7.96 8.08
CA ASP A 653 16.92 -9.31 8.08
C ASP A 653 17.87 -10.33 8.74
N GLN A 654 19.17 -10.23 8.41
CA GLN A 654 20.19 -11.12 9.00
C GLN A 654 20.31 -10.85 10.50
N ALA A 655 20.34 -9.58 10.92
CA ALA A 655 20.41 -9.21 12.34
C ALA A 655 19.18 -9.72 13.11
N THR A 656 17.99 -9.62 12.52
CA THR A 656 16.75 -10.16 13.08
C THR A 656 16.85 -11.66 13.33
N ALA A 657 17.27 -12.42 12.32
CA ALA A 657 17.39 -13.87 12.42
C ALA A 657 18.49 -14.30 13.41
N ASP A 658 19.65 -13.63 13.41
CA ASP A 658 20.77 -13.94 14.30
C ASP A 658 20.42 -13.66 15.76
N PHE A 659 19.72 -12.56 16.05
CA PHE A 659 19.29 -12.23 17.41
C PHE A 659 18.27 -13.25 17.95
N LEU A 660 17.27 -13.62 17.15
CA LEU A 660 16.30 -14.66 17.52
C LEU A 660 16.98 -16.02 17.74
N LYS A 661 17.92 -16.40 16.85
CA LYS A 661 18.68 -17.65 16.98
C LYS A 661 19.52 -17.66 18.25
N LYS A 662 20.27 -16.59 18.53
CA LYS A 662 21.12 -16.45 19.73
C LYS A 662 20.33 -16.70 21.02
N HIS A 663 19.11 -16.22 21.12
CA HIS A 663 18.34 -16.29 22.38
C HIS A 663 17.41 -17.50 22.47
N LEU A 664 17.04 -18.15 21.35
CA LEU A 664 16.08 -19.25 21.36
C LEU A 664 16.70 -20.61 21.00
N MET A 665 17.85 -20.66 20.32
CA MET A 665 18.47 -21.92 19.91
C MET A 665 19.76 -22.22 20.67
N ASP A 666 20.56 -21.19 20.96
CA ASP A 666 21.81 -21.34 21.75
C ASP A 666 21.48 -21.34 23.24
#